data_dfe974503fa1c3d42d2615f5f650d3fa
#
_entry.id   dfe974503fa1c3d42d2615f5f650d3fa
#
_cell.length_a   1.000
_cell.length_b   1.000
_cell.length_c   1.000
_cell.angle_alpha   90.00
_cell.angle_beta   90.00
_cell.angle_gamma   90.00
#
_symmetry.space_group_name_H-M   'P 1'
#
loop_
_entity.id
_entity.type
_entity.pdbx_description
1 polymer ?
#
loop_
_entity_poly.entity_id
_entity_poly.type
_entity_poly.pdbx_seq_one_letter_code
_entity_poly.pdbx_strand_id
1 'polypeptide(L)'
;MKRRNLLGAAAGLSIGAVAGVPSRADAAVGEQLGNYASHVTDARSVTVTSSTGQRLRITAYGNQIVRVRAIRGGETFFADSRYEMVVPANHAGMGGTLTVTSDANSLTIVTGAADGVRIVLQKNPLRLEFYHRGTGALLAKEDATRSITWGGTNNSVITEAFVPPPTDEHFVKAGHGLYGRSPRVDRTGDVVSHNYGTLRGDQAPAIIPLYLSTKGYGVFFNTTFDTTFSFASGAARDYSFSADDHNTTGARPQLDYFLINGPEFAKLLDRYTQLTGRPRLPQLSIFGLHMTDKGFPDVSDQNWWRTKITQHRNAGFPFDHHVNDNRWRNGSGAWGGSWFEFSPTRWPDPAGYQAWAAENGVTMTLDYNRNNSNLMAGWVGGPPPGYSFKAADLTGVADSGSVPDWSNPATRAWVWSVFWSKALNPALHYPGDGLWLDEVDELGPIPFNADSAGGKKWSELRNAYFFYLHKGIGEEGWDPQAAGHLGVAKRPWTWSRGASAGQQRYGHYWTGDIASTYDEMRQQIRGMLAGGLGAFPFSNIDGGGFHGGAGGLISEPFYRNWAAAWSSLSPIWRPHSGASTTSQGPIASRWPLDQNATIQADFRKYGELRYTLLPYIYSIAHEAATTGMPMARAMVIDYQNRPNAYSHDLQYLWGPSLLVAPVTQDGGATQNVWLPAGDTWYNFWADIKHVGTDAADLPYVTHTGEIVLFVKAGAILPRYQYAQSTAFLNKRQLELEVYAGADGTFNLVEDDGVTESHRVSGARSVTALTWTDAATRTVIRHPQGTYTGAPATRRYVVRIHGLTAPVGMRVNGGGTLPSFTTEATAVTSGGGTVWDAAKKILTVVTASIPVVTGGGVAATVEPSGSALPAATGGTAYPAERAVLSGAVIDTRHPDYTGTGFVDFADTSASGGYVQWTVNVPTAGTRTLTFRYANGGGANRPLAIAVNGGTVNGALAFNPTGSWDTWSTTSLTANLPAGSQVTVRATTTGANGANLDSLTVT
;
A
#
# COMPACT_ATOMS: atom_id res chain seq x y z
N MET A 1 21.91 -10.24 -35.07
CA MET A 1 20.99 -10.57 -36.18
C MET A 1 20.66 -12.04 -36.17
N LYS A 2 19.75 -12.54 -35.34
CA LYS A 2 19.09 -13.86 -35.42
C LYS A 2 18.22 -14.06 -34.13
N ARG A 3 17.20 -13.24 -33.93
CA ARG A 3 16.09 -13.47 -32.98
C ARG A 3 14.86 -12.60 -33.33
N ARG A 4 14.56 -12.48 -34.63
CA ARG A 4 13.45 -11.64 -35.12
C ARG A 4 12.26 -12.41 -35.70
N ASN A 5 12.18 -13.74 -35.49
CA ASN A 5 11.12 -14.56 -36.06
C ASN A 5 10.50 -15.53 -35.02
N LEU A 6 9.94 -15.01 -33.94
CA LEU A 6 9.09 -15.80 -33.03
C LEU A 6 7.87 -15.01 -32.48
N LEU A 7 7.53 -13.91 -33.16
CA LEU A 7 6.37 -13.09 -32.82
C LEU A 7 5.18 -13.22 -33.79
N GLY A 8 5.15 -14.32 -34.56
CA GLY A 8 4.13 -14.54 -35.59
C GLY A 8 3.24 -15.76 -35.38
N ALA A 9 3.08 -16.30 -34.17
CA ALA A 9 2.24 -17.50 -33.96
C ALA A 9 1.55 -17.49 -32.57
N ALA A 10 0.84 -16.42 -32.24
CA ALA A 10 -0.03 -16.37 -31.07
C ALA A 10 -1.47 -16.01 -31.44
N ALA A 11 -1.94 -16.44 -32.62
CA ALA A 11 -3.36 -16.46 -32.92
C ALA A 11 -3.81 -17.92 -32.94
N GLY A 12 -4.40 -18.42 -31.89
CA GLY A 12 -5.00 -19.75 -31.84
C GLY A 12 -4.51 -20.68 -30.75
N LEU A 13 -4.25 -20.19 -29.56
CA LEU A 13 -4.32 -21.04 -28.38
C LEU A 13 -5.78 -21.03 -27.91
N SER A 14 -6.60 -21.92 -28.52
CA SER A 14 -7.69 -22.58 -27.81
C SER A 14 -7.18 -22.85 -26.40
N ILE A 15 -8.02 -22.57 -25.41
CA ILE A 15 -7.91 -23.08 -24.04
C ILE A 15 -7.68 -24.60 -24.17
N GLY A 16 -6.43 -24.98 -24.38
CA GLY A 16 -5.99 -26.33 -24.14
C GLY A 16 -6.29 -26.53 -22.67
N ALA A 17 -7.16 -27.46 -22.37
CA ALA A 17 -7.43 -27.94 -21.03
C ALA A 17 -6.09 -27.91 -20.29
N VAL A 18 -6.01 -27.14 -19.21
CA VAL A 18 -5.05 -27.36 -18.15
C VAL A 18 -5.04 -28.86 -17.97
N ALA A 19 -3.89 -29.49 -18.25
CA ALA A 19 -3.72 -30.92 -18.11
C ALA A 19 -4.33 -31.25 -16.77
N GLY A 20 -5.41 -32.01 -16.75
CA GLY A 20 -6.27 -32.14 -15.61
C GLY A 20 -5.41 -32.36 -14.38
N VAL A 21 -5.63 -31.60 -13.37
CA VAL A 21 -5.29 -32.01 -11.98
C VAL A 21 -5.67 -33.48 -11.99
N PRO A 22 -4.72 -34.42 -11.80
CA PRO A 22 -5.07 -35.82 -11.90
C PRO A 22 -6.29 -36.00 -11.00
N SER A 23 -7.44 -36.36 -11.63
CA SER A 23 -8.63 -36.76 -10.89
C SER A 23 -8.07 -37.74 -9.87
N ARG A 24 -8.23 -37.44 -8.58
CA ARG A 24 -7.87 -38.36 -7.50
C ARG A 24 -8.17 -39.80 -7.95
N ALA A 25 -7.20 -40.46 -8.54
CA ALA A 25 -7.10 -41.87 -8.43
C ALA A 25 -7.05 -42.08 -6.92
N ASP A 26 -7.99 -42.85 -6.34
CA ASP A 26 -7.97 -43.27 -4.95
C ASP A 26 -6.53 -43.65 -4.60
N ALA A 27 -5.78 -42.70 -4.00
CA ALA A 27 -4.45 -43.02 -3.49
C ALA A 27 -4.73 -44.14 -2.50
N ALA A 28 -4.10 -45.27 -2.74
CA ALA A 28 -4.20 -46.43 -1.84
C ALA A 28 -4.18 -45.89 -0.42
N VAL A 29 -5.16 -46.31 0.40
CA VAL A 29 -5.38 -45.76 1.76
C VAL A 29 -4.03 -45.67 2.44
N GLY A 30 -3.47 -44.47 2.51
CA GLY A 30 -2.12 -44.25 3.01
C GLY A 30 -2.03 -44.57 4.49
N GLU A 31 -0.84 -44.59 5.03
CA GLU A 31 -0.62 -44.73 6.47
C GLU A 31 -1.41 -43.66 7.22
N GLN A 32 -2.21 -44.09 8.22
CA GLN A 32 -3.02 -43.18 9.04
C GLN A 32 -2.39 -42.97 10.41
N LEU A 33 -2.81 -41.91 11.13
CA LEU A 33 -2.32 -41.62 12.49
C LEU A 33 -2.57 -42.73 13.49
N GLY A 34 -3.61 -43.51 13.32
CA GLY A 34 -3.94 -44.71 14.17
C GLY A 34 -4.64 -44.36 15.48
N ASN A 35 -4.54 -45.29 16.43
CA ASN A 35 -5.18 -45.18 17.75
C ASN A 35 -4.17 -44.64 18.79
N TYR A 36 -4.69 -44.07 19.85
CA TYR A 36 -3.90 -43.56 20.98
C TYR A 36 -3.16 -44.71 21.72
N ALA A 37 -1.89 -44.50 22.05
CA ALA A 37 -1.12 -45.38 22.94
C ALA A 37 -0.68 -44.64 24.22
N SER A 38 -0.10 -43.47 24.09
CA SER A 38 0.42 -42.68 25.23
C SER A 38 0.53 -41.21 24.92
N HIS A 39 0.72 -40.37 25.94
CA HIS A 39 1.10 -38.99 25.76
C HIS A 39 2.06 -38.50 26.82
N VAL A 40 2.82 -37.43 26.49
CA VAL A 40 3.70 -36.69 27.39
C VAL A 40 3.34 -35.21 27.28
N THR A 41 3.29 -34.52 28.42
CA THR A 41 2.94 -33.10 28.49
C THR A 41 4.05 -32.30 29.13
N ASP A 42 4.22 -31.04 28.64
CA ASP A 42 4.95 -29.98 29.32
C ASP A 42 4.04 -28.76 29.49
N ALA A 43 4.58 -27.63 29.97
CA ALA A 43 3.78 -26.40 30.19
C ALA A 43 3.15 -25.82 28.92
N ARG A 44 3.68 -26.14 27.74
CA ARG A 44 3.32 -25.54 26.46
C ARG A 44 2.92 -26.54 25.41
N SER A 45 3.19 -27.82 25.61
CA SER A 45 2.91 -28.81 24.57
C SER A 45 2.41 -30.15 25.14
N VAL A 46 1.68 -30.90 24.32
CA VAL A 46 1.38 -32.29 24.50
C VAL A 46 1.80 -33.08 23.26
N THR A 47 2.58 -34.14 23.44
CA THR A 47 2.99 -35.07 22.38
C THR A 47 2.29 -36.41 22.61
N VAL A 48 1.47 -36.82 21.66
CA VAL A 48 0.74 -38.07 21.65
C VAL A 48 1.45 -39.06 20.73
N THR A 49 1.61 -40.29 21.18
CA THR A 49 2.14 -41.40 20.37
C THR A 49 1.01 -42.37 20.07
N SER A 50 0.86 -42.73 18.80
CA SER A 50 -0.11 -43.69 18.34
C SER A 50 0.32 -45.14 18.60
N SER A 51 -0.61 -46.08 18.52
CA SER A 51 -0.34 -47.53 18.63
C SER A 51 0.56 -48.08 17.52
N THR A 52 0.73 -47.34 16.44
CA THR A 52 1.57 -47.68 15.29
C THR A 52 2.83 -46.83 15.22
N GLY A 53 3.09 -46.00 16.25
CA GLY A 53 4.35 -45.26 16.43
C GLY A 53 4.40 -43.86 15.84
N GLN A 54 3.35 -43.38 15.13
CA GLN A 54 3.26 -41.98 14.67
C GLN A 54 3.12 -41.07 15.88
N ARG A 55 3.55 -39.84 15.74
CA ARG A 55 3.50 -38.82 16.78
C ARG A 55 2.77 -37.57 16.33
N LEU A 56 1.84 -37.12 17.18
CA LEU A 56 1.12 -35.87 17.05
C LEU A 56 1.56 -34.94 18.19
N ARG A 57 2.00 -33.72 17.87
CA ARG A 57 2.34 -32.69 18.87
C ARG A 57 1.47 -31.47 18.70
N ILE A 58 0.84 -31.07 19.81
CA ILE A 58 0.06 -29.82 19.91
C ILE A 58 0.80 -28.87 20.84
N THR A 59 1.08 -27.65 20.40
CA THR A 59 1.82 -26.65 21.16
C THR A 59 1.02 -25.35 21.24
N ALA A 60 0.84 -24.78 22.43
CA ALA A 60 0.35 -23.43 22.60
C ALA A 60 1.47 -22.44 22.21
N TYR A 61 1.39 -21.94 20.99
CA TYR A 61 2.36 -20.96 20.47
C TYR A 61 2.05 -19.55 20.97
N GLY A 62 0.79 -19.23 21.10
CA GLY A 62 0.19 -18.14 21.85
C GLY A 62 -1.06 -18.64 22.57
N ASN A 63 -1.74 -17.81 23.33
CA ASN A 63 -3.00 -18.24 23.97
C ASN A 63 -4.12 -18.47 22.94
N GLN A 64 -4.07 -17.82 21.80
CA GLN A 64 -5.03 -17.91 20.70
C GLN A 64 -4.45 -18.64 19.47
N ILE A 65 -3.18 -19.06 19.54
CA ILE A 65 -2.47 -19.69 18.43
C ILE A 65 -1.98 -21.06 18.87
N VAL A 66 -2.46 -22.10 18.20
CA VAL A 66 -2.06 -23.48 18.45
C VAL A 66 -1.31 -24.02 17.25
N ARG A 67 -0.12 -24.59 17.47
CA ARG A 67 0.64 -25.31 16.44
C ARG A 67 0.33 -26.81 16.54
N VAL A 68 -0.02 -27.41 15.42
CA VAL A 68 -0.25 -28.86 15.28
C VAL A 68 0.81 -29.43 14.36
N ARG A 69 1.51 -30.49 14.81
CA ARG A 69 2.50 -31.21 14.02
C ARG A 69 2.27 -32.70 14.09
N ALA A 70 2.41 -33.38 12.96
CA ALA A 70 2.38 -34.84 12.94
C ALA A 70 3.52 -35.41 12.09
N ILE A 71 4.09 -36.54 12.56
CA ILE A 71 5.17 -37.26 11.91
C ILE A 71 4.91 -38.77 11.96
N ARG A 72 5.54 -39.49 11.05
CA ARG A 72 5.51 -40.93 10.97
C ARG A 72 6.34 -41.55 12.10
N GLY A 73 6.10 -42.83 12.33
CA GLY A 73 6.94 -43.62 13.22
C GLY A 73 8.40 -43.64 12.78
N GLY A 74 9.31 -43.43 13.74
CA GLY A 74 10.75 -43.39 13.47
C GLY A 74 11.29 -42.02 13.02
N GLU A 75 10.42 -41.06 12.59
CA GLU A 75 10.86 -39.73 12.20
C GLU A 75 11.08 -38.81 13.42
N THR A 76 11.81 -37.71 13.20
CA THR A 76 11.99 -36.64 14.17
C THR A 76 11.31 -35.36 13.69
N PHE A 77 10.64 -34.62 14.58
CA PHE A 77 10.07 -33.31 14.25
C PHE A 77 11.16 -32.38 13.73
N PHE A 78 10.87 -31.67 12.65
CA PHE A 78 11.76 -30.62 12.19
C PHE A 78 12.02 -29.59 13.27
N ALA A 79 13.21 -29.02 13.25
CA ALA A 79 13.54 -27.89 14.10
C ALA A 79 12.58 -26.72 13.81
N ASP A 80 12.27 -25.93 14.83
CA ASP A 80 11.36 -24.79 14.69
C ASP A 80 11.92 -23.72 13.73
N SER A 81 13.23 -23.65 13.60
CA SER A 81 13.97 -22.77 12.68
C SER A 81 14.05 -23.25 11.23
N ARG A 82 13.43 -24.39 10.89
CA ARG A 82 13.64 -25.00 9.57
C ARG A 82 13.20 -24.10 8.40
N TYR A 83 12.07 -23.43 8.55
CA TYR A 83 11.49 -22.61 7.48
C TYR A 83 11.61 -21.09 7.73
N GLU A 84 11.75 -20.70 8.98
CA GLU A 84 11.95 -19.30 9.42
C GLU A 84 10.83 -18.30 9.00
N MET A 85 9.76 -18.76 8.38
CA MET A 85 8.59 -17.94 8.03
C MET A 85 7.85 -17.44 9.28
N VAL A 86 7.99 -18.15 10.39
CA VAL A 86 7.39 -17.87 11.68
C VAL A 86 8.42 -17.28 12.63
N VAL A 87 8.04 -16.28 13.41
CA VAL A 87 8.91 -15.73 14.46
C VAL A 87 9.15 -16.78 15.56
N PRO A 88 10.28 -16.76 16.28
CA PRO A 88 10.54 -17.70 17.36
C PRO A 88 9.46 -17.67 18.46
N ALA A 89 9.21 -18.80 19.09
CA ALA A 89 8.17 -18.95 20.13
C ALA A 89 8.42 -18.09 21.39
N ASN A 90 9.63 -17.60 21.58
CA ASN A 90 10.01 -16.66 22.65
C ASN A 90 9.92 -15.18 22.22
N HIS A 91 9.49 -14.91 21.00
CA HIS A 91 9.26 -13.55 20.53
C HIS A 91 8.19 -12.85 21.38
N ALA A 92 8.30 -11.53 21.54
CA ALA A 92 7.34 -10.74 22.30
C ALA A 92 5.90 -10.96 21.79
N GLY A 93 4.98 -11.28 22.70
CA GLY A 93 3.58 -11.62 22.38
C GLY A 93 3.33 -13.10 22.06
N MET A 94 4.38 -13.93 21.88
CA MET A 94 4.28 -15.37 21.81
C MET A 94 4.52 -15.98 23.21
N GLY A 95 4.02 -17.20 23.45
CA GLY A 95 4.22 -17.87 24.75
C GLY A 95 2.91 -18.20 25.43
N GLY A 96 2.13 -19.09 24.82
CA GLY A 96 0.93 -19.67 25.43
C GLY A 96 1.25 -20.82 26.39
N THR A 97 0.33 -21.13 27.26
CA THR A 97 0.31 -22.33 28.11
C THR A 97 -0.88 -23.20 27.75
N LEU A 98 -0.82 -24.47 28.08
CA LEU A 98 -1.95 -25.39 27.93
C LEU A 98 -2.18 -26.25 29.18
N THR A 99 -3.41 -26.65 29.35
CA THR A 99 -3.84 -27.61 30.34
C THR A 99 -4.38 -28.83 29.61
N VAL A 100 -3.98 -30.02 30.03
CA VAL A 100 -4.45 -31.30 29.46
C VAL A 100 -5.20 -32.09 30.52
N THR A 101 -6.41 -32.56 30.17
CA THR A 101 -7.16 -33.53 30.95
C THR A 101 -7.44 -34.74 30.07
N SER A 102 -7.51 -35.94 30.69
CA SER A 102 -7.68 -37.18 29.97
C SER A 102 -8.84 -37.99 30.59
N ASP A 103 -9.69 -38.48 29.74
CA ASP A 103 -10.69 -39.51 30.11
C ASP A 103 -10.48 -40.79 29.27
N ALA A 104 -11.43 -41.74 29.33
CA ALA A 104 -11.33 -43.00 28.60
C ALA A 104 -11.29 -42.80 27.06
N ASN A 105 -11.97 -41.78 26.55
CA ASN A 105 -12.24 -41.62 25.13
C ASN A 105 -11.44 -40.49 24.49
N SER A 106 -11.00 -39.50 25.29
CA SER A 106 -10.39 -38.26 24.75
C SER A 106 -9.31 -37.67 25.63
N LEU A 107 -8.52 -36.78 25.03
CA LEU A 107 -7.74 -35.73 25.71
C LEU A 107 -8.37 -34.37 25.42
N THR A 108 -8.69 -33.64 26.48
CA THR A 108 -9.09 -32.24 26.33
C THR A 108 -7.92 -31.33 26.63
N ILE A 109 -7.52 -30.48 25.64
CA ILE A 109 -6.39 -29.58 25.67
C ILE A 109 -6.93 -28.16 25.59
N VAL A 110 -6.56 -27.29 26.54
CA VAL A 110 -7.11 -25.95 26.66
C VAL A 110 -5.98 -24.96 26.80
N THR A 111 -5.96 -23.90 25.93
CA THR A 111 -5.01 -22.79 26.05
C THR A 111 -5.41 -21.79 27.13
N GLY A 112 -4.46 -20.94 27.57
CA GLY A 112 -4.60 -20.11 28.77
C GLY A 112 -5.68 -19.01 28.74
N ALA A 113 -6.08 -18.47 27.58
CA ALA A 113 -7.02 -17.34 27.50
C ALA A 113 -8.49 -17.74 27.29
N ALA A 114 -9.42 -16.89 27.72
CA ALA A 114 -10.85 -17.11 27.49
C ALA A 114 -11.23 -17.12 25.99
N ASP A 115 -10.58 -16.29 25.17
CA ASP A 115 -10.69 -16.28 23.71
C ASP A 115 -9.67 -17.24 23.03
N GLY A 116 -9.17 -18.22 23.77
CA GLY A 116 -8.25 -19.23 23.29
C GLY A 116 -8.93 -20.39 22.57
N VAL A 117 -8.21 -21.50 22.48
CA VAL A 117 -8.63 -22.71 21.79
C VAL A 117 -8.84 -23.85 22.80
N ARG A 118 -9.93 -24.60 22.65
CA ARG A 118 -10.13 -25.88 23.28
C ARG A 118 -10.08 -26.96 22.21
N ILE A 119 -9.20 -27.93 22.38
CA ILE A 119 -9.04 -29.07 21.47
C ILE A 119 -9.51 -30.32 22.17
N VAL A 120 -10.32 -31.12 21.50
CA VAL A 120 -10.68 -32.48 21.92
C VAL A 120 -10.00 -33.42 20.96
N LEU A 121 -9.02 -34.19 21.47
CA LEU A 121 -8.36 -35.26 20.74
C LEU A 121 -9.03 -36.59 21.09
N GLN A 122 -9.81 -37.11 20.17
CA GLN A 122 -10.40 -38.44 20.27
C GLN A 122 -9.29 -39.49 20.26
N LYS A 123 -9.43 -40.58 21.05
CA LYS A 123 -8.38 -41.59 21.20
C LYS A 123 -8.45 -42.73 20.18
N ASN A 124 -9.64 -43.06 19.69
CA ASN A 124 -9.85 -44.24 18.83
C ASN A 124 -10.83 -43.94 17.67
N PRO A 125 -10.35 -43.69 16.48
CA PRO A 125 -8.98 -43.33 16.14
C PRO A 125 -8.61 -41.91 16.61
N LEU A 126 -7.31 -41.57 16.61
CA LEU A 126 -6.84 -40.24 16.93
C LEU A 126 -7.41 -39.25 15.94
N ARG A 127 -8.15 -38.23 16.44
CA ARG A 127 -8.78 -37.15 15.64
C ARG A 127 -8.91 -35.89 16.45
N LEU A 128 -8.71 -34.76 15.80
CA LEU A 128 -8.78 -33.43 16.39
C LEU A 128 -10.13 -32.74 16.13
N GLU A 129 -10.66 -32.13 17.17
CA GLU A 129 -11.80 -31.24 17.12
C GLU A 129 -11.40 -29.93 17.79
N PHE A 130 -11.58 -28.81 17.09
CA PHE A 130 -11.18 -27.48 17.55
C PHE A 130 -12.42 -26.66 17.91
N TYR A 131 -12.38 -26.01 19.05
CA TYR A 131 -13.46 -25.21 19.59
C TYR A 131 -12.95 -23.86 20.05
N HIS A 132 -13.73 -22.78 19.87
CA HIS A 132 -13.53 -21.56 20.57
C HIS A 132 -13.71 -21.78 22.07
N ARG A 133 -12.69 -21.54 22.89
CA ARG A 133 -12.73 -21.90 24.32
C ARG A 133 -13.89 -21.26 25.07
N GLY A 134 -14.10 -19.94 24.92
CA GLY A 134 -15.08 -19.17 25.69
C GLY A 134 -16.53 -19.43 25.31
N THR A 135 -16.82 -19.60 24.02
CA THR A 135 -18.19 -19.82 23.51
C THR A 135 -18.55 -21.30 23.38
N GLY A 136 -17.55 -22.17 23.31
CA GLY A 136 -17.75 -23.58 23.01
C GLY A 136 -18.10 -23.88 21.55
N ALA A 137 -18.13 -22.87 20.67
CA ALA A 137 -18.44 -23.06 19.26
C ALA A 137 -17.39 -23.93 18.56
N LEU A 138 -17.84 -24.89 17.75
CA LEU A 138 -16.98 -25.74 16.91
C LEU A 138 -16.37 -24.86 15.80
N LEU A 139 -15.03 -24.88 15.66
CA LEU A 139 -14.29 -24.22 14.62
C LEU A 139 -14.02 -25.16 13.46
N ALA A 140 -13.36 -26.29 13.73
CA ALA A 140 -13.05 -27.32 12.75
C ALA A 140 -13.03 -28.70 13.42
N LYS A 141 -13.30 -29.75 12.66
CA LYS A 141 -13.29 -31.13 13.12
C LYS A 141 -12.74 -32.02 12.03
N GLU A 142 -11.73 -32.86 12.36
CA GLU A 142 -11.20 -33.85 11.42
C GLU A 142 -12.22 -34.88 10.99
N ASP A 143 -12.10 -35.35 9.75
CA ASP A 143 -12.92 -36.43 9.19
C ASP A 143 -12.67 -37.74 9.93
N ALA A 144 -13.74 -38.50 10.18
CA ALA A 144 -13.67 -39.72 10.95
C ALA A 144 -12.84 -40.84 10.32
N THR A 145 -12.72 -40.83 8.99
CA THR A 145 -12.07 -41.89 8.19
C THR A 145 -10.78 -41.43 7.51
N ARG A 146 -10.54 -40.13 7.40
CA ARG A 146 -9.46 -39.56 6.62
C ARG A 146 -8.69 -38.45 7.36
N SER A 147 -8.59 -38.48 8.69
CA SER A 147 -7.98 -37.39 9.47
C SER A 147 -6.59 -37.01 8.97
N ILE A 148 -5.54 -37.55 9.55
CA ILE A 148 -4.15 -37.30 9.06
C ILE A 148 -3.67 -38.57 8.36
N THR A 149 -3.22 -38.40 7.10
CA THR A 149 -2.75 -39.52 6.25
C THR A 149 -1.46 -39.22 5.56
N TRP A 150 -0.61 -40.23 5.39
CA TRP A 150 0.59 -40.20 4.54
C TRP A 150 0.35 -41.04 3.29
N GLY A 151 0.55 -40.47 2.12
CA GLY A 151 0.27 -41.08 0.84
C GLY A 151 1.27 -40.70 -0.24
N GLY A 152 0.90 -40.93 -1.49
CA GLY A 152 1.78 -40.72 -2.64
C GLY A 152 2.89 -41.77 -2.74
N THR A 153 3.74 -41.66 -3.75
CA THR A 153 4.89 -42.56 -3.91
C THR A 153 5.89 -42.30 -2.78
N ASN A 154 6.26 -43.38 -2.06
CA ASN A 154 7.19 -43.29 -0.91
C ASN A 154 6.75 -42.31 0.18
N ASN A 155 5.42 -42.11 0.39
CA ASN A 155 4.85 -41.15 1.31
C ASN A 155 5.32 -39.69 1.05
N SER A 156 5.40 -39.29 -0.20
CA SER A 156 5.76 -37.92 -0.59
C SER A 156 4.71 -36.89 -0.21
N VAL A 157 3.48 -37.32 0.10
CA VAL A 157 2.34 -36.44 0.41
C VAL A 157 1.87 -36.68 1.82
N ILE A 158 1.65 -35.59 2.58
CA ILE A 158 0.88 -35.60 3.83
C ILE A 158 -0.41 -34.83 3.64
N THR A 159 -1.52 -35.34 4.12
CA THR A 159 -2.84 -34.73 4.03
C THR A 159 -3.54 -34.74 5.40
N GLU A 160 -4.23 -33.64 5.73
CA GLU A 160 -5.21 -33.59 6.81
C GLU A 160 -6.58 -33.24 6.20
N ALA A 161 -7.57 -34.03 6.55
CA ALA A 161 -8.94 -33.87 6.05
C ALA A 161 -9.93 -33.63 7.18
N PHE A 162 -10.87 -32.75 6.92
CA PHE A 162 -11.89 -32.30 7.87
C PHE A 162 -13.29 -32.70 7.41
N VAL A 163 -14.21 -32.73 8.36
CA VAL A 163 -15.64 -32.85 8.08
C VAL A 163 -16.07 -31.68 7.19
N PRO A 164 -16.87 -31.92 6.14
CA PRO A 164 -17.36 -30.86 5.29
C PRO A 164 -17.98 -29.71 6.10
N PRO A 165 -17.63 -28.46 5.82
CA PRO A 165 -18.16 -27.31 6.56
C PRO A 165 -19.66 -27.13 6.29
N PRO A 166 -20.39 -26.45 7.18
CA PRO A 166 -21.74 -25.97 6.89
C PRO A 166 -21.78 -25.12 5.61
N THR A 167 -22.94 -25.05 4.97
CA THR A 167 -23.09 -24.32 3.69
C THR A 167 -22.96 -22.79 3.83
N ASP A 168 -23.10 -22.29 5.05
CA ASP A 168 -22.95 -20.88 5.41
C ASP A 168 -21.51 -20.50 5.86
N GLU A 169 -20.59 -21.46 5.87
CA GLU A 169 -19.18 -21.21 6.14
C GLU A 169 -18.44 -20.90 4.84
N HIS A 170 -17.77 -19.74 4.82
CA HIS A 170 -16.97 -19.30 3.70
C HIS A 170 -15.48 -19.29 4.08
N PHE A 171 -14.64 -19.59 3.09
CA PHE A 171 -13.18 -19.58 3.23
C PHE A 171 -12.57 -18.50 2.37
N VAL A 172 -11.75 -17.67 2.98
CA VAL A 172 -11.03 -16.59 2.31
C VAL A 172 -9.55 -16.97 2.24
N LYS A 173 -9.01 -17.09 1.03
CA LYS A 173 -7.63 -17.50 0.79
C LYS A 173 -6.73 -16.29 0.63
N ALA A 174 -5.67 -16.22 1.43
CA ALA A 174 -4.63 -15.20 1.30
C ALA A 174 -3.65 -15.50 0.18
N GLY A 175 -2.99 -14.46 -0.35
CA GLY A 175 -2.07 -14.56 -1.47
C GLY A 175 -2.78 -14.76 -2.81
N HIS A 176 -2.00 -14.80 -3.87
CA HIS A 176 -2.53 -14.92 -5.23
C HIS A 176 -1.60 -15.79 -6.10
N GLY A 177 -2.10 -16.26 -7.22
CA GLY A 177 -1.34 -16.99 -8.21
C GLY A 177 -0.47 -16.08 -9.07
N LEU A 178 -0.09 -16.60 -10.22
CA LEU A 178 0.76 -15.92 -11.19
C LEU A 178 0.16 -14.57 -11.65
N TYR A 179 1.00 -13.58 -11.89
CA TYR A 179 0.62 -12.23 -12.34
C TYR A 179 -0.36 -11.51 -11.40
N GLY A 180 -0.29 -11.74 -10.11
CA GLY A 180 -1.23 -11.12 -9.18
C GLY A 180 -2.68 -11.61 -9.31
N ARG A 181 -2.93 -12.65 -10.09
CA ARG A 181 -4.27 -13.11 -10.39
C ARG A 181 -4.87 -13.93 -9.26
N SER A 182 -5.94 -13.43 -8.69
CA SER A 182 -6.79 -14.19 -7.78
C SER A 182 -8.20 -14.20 -8.33
N PRO A 183 -8.79 -15.39 -8.62
CA PRO A 183 -10.12 -15.45 -9.22
C PRO A 183 -11.21 -14.89 -8.31
N ARG A 184 -11.05 -15.02 -6.99
CA ARG A 184 -11.93 -14.41 -5.98
C ARG A 184 -11.24 -14.38 -4.63
N VAL A 185 -11.65 -13.44 -3.78
CA VAL A 185 -11.24 -13.38 -2.37
C VAL A 185 -11.99 -14.46 -1.58
N ASP A 186 -13.26 -14.63 -1.84
CA ASP A 186 -14.07 -15.73 -1.28
C ASP A 186 -13.86 -17.03 -2.06
N ARG A 187 -13.71 -18.13 -1.32
CA ARG A 187 -13.51 -19.47 -1.85
C ARG A 187 -14.40 -20.45 -1.17
N THR A 188 -15.59 -20.62 -1.67
CA THR A 188 -16.43 -21.76 -1.36
C THR A 188 -16.30 -22.79 -2.47
N GLY A 189 -15.82 -23.98 -2.13
CA GLY A 189 -15.91 -25.12 -3.02
C GLY A 189 -14.78 -25.31 -4.05
N ASP A 190 -13.73 -24.53 -4.03
CA ASP A 190 -12.62 -24.64 -4.99
C ASP A 190 -11.39 -25.37 -4.44
N VAL A 191 -10.71 -26.12 -5.28
CA VAL A 191 -9.35 -26.62 -5.03
C VAL A 191 -8.37 -25.49 -5.33
N VAL A 192 -7.58 -25.08 -4.34
CA VAL A 192 -6.54 -24.08 -4.48
C VAL A 192 -5.18 -24.73 -4.29
N SER A 193 -4.36 -24.76 -5.34
CA SER A 193 -2.98 -25.20 -5.25
C SER A 193 -2.07 -24.00 -5.00
N HIS A 194 -1.30 -24.07 -3.92
CA HIS A 194 -0.11 -23.26 -3.74
C HIS A 194 1.08 -23.97 -4.38
N ASN A 195 1.17 -23.83 -5.67
CA ASN A 195 2.24 -24.35 -6.47
C ASN A 195 2.94 -23.18 -7.13
N TYR A 196 4.25 -23.07 -6.92
CA TYR A 196 5.07 -22.07 -7.58
C TYR A 196 5.14 -22.27 -9.11
N GLY A 197 4.62 -23.38 -9.63
CA GLY A 197 4.70 -23.72 -11.04
C GLY A 197 6.13 -23.96 -11.51
N THR A 198 6.31 -24.12 -12.79
CA THR A 198 7.62 -23.93 -13.42
C THR A 198 7.85 -22.43 -13.52
N LEU A 199 8.79 -21.88 -12.74
CA LEU A 199 9.19 -20.49 -12.85
C LEU A 199 9.71 -20.23 -14.26
N ARG A 200 8.89 -19.58 -15.03
CA ARG A 200 9.29 -18.97 -16.29
C ARG A 200 8.81 -17.54 -16.24
N GLY A 201 9.75 -16.62 -16.32
CA GLY A 201 9.63 -15.19 -16.41
C GLY A 201 8.26 -14.54 -16.17
N ASP A 202 8.23 -13.40 -15.54
CA ASP A 202 7.08 -12.51 -15.42
C ASP A 202 5.91 -12.95 -14.49
N GLN A 203 6.05 -14.02 -13.73
CA GLN A 203 4.90 -14.70 -13.10
C GLN A 203 4.48 -14.18 -11.69
N ALA A 204 5.36 -13.54 -10.96
CA ALA A 204 5.10 -12.82 -9.69
C ALA A 204 4.01 -13.40 -8.76
N PRO A 205 4.08 -14.64 -8.28
CA PRO A 205 3.08 -15.18 -7.35
C PRO A 205 3.29 -14.67 -5.93
N ALA A 206 2.21 -14.53 -5.14
CA ALA A 206 2.27 -14.36 -3.69
C ALA A 206 1.90 -15.67 -2.98
N ILE A 207 2.93 -16.42 -2.57
CA ILE A 207 2.80 -17.78 -2.04
C ILE A 207 2.56 -17.72 -0.55
N ILE A 208 1.29 -17.67 -0.14
CA ILE A 208 0.88 -17.52 1.25
C ILE A 208 -0.04 -18.69 1.63
N PRO A 209 0.44 -19.71 2.34
CA PRO A 209 -0.37 -20.87 2.72
C PRO A 209 -1.27 -20.58 3.94
N LEU A 210 -2.11 -19.54 3.83
CA LEU A 210 -3.06 -19.08 4.83
C LEU A 210 -4.46 -19.05 4.25
N TYR A 211 -5.44 -19.52 5.01
CA TYR A 211 -6.85 -19.21 4.79
C TYR A 211 -7.54 -18.81 6.09
N LEU A 212 -8.61 -18.04 5.94
CA LEU A 212 -9.46 -17.58 7.02
C LEU A 212 -10.88 -18.14 6.84
N SER A 213 -11.52 -18.56 7.93
CA SER A 213 -12.91 -19.02 7.94
C SER A 213 -13.81 -17.99 8.62
N THR A 214 -15.03 -17.83 8.09
CA THR A 214 -16.09 -17.03 8.72
C THR A 214 -16.51 -17.52 10.11
N LYS A 215 -16.16 -18.73 10.48
CA LYS A 215 -16.33 -19.21 11.86
C LYS A 215 -15.35 -18.60 12.86
N GLY A 216 -14.46 -17.70 12.39
CA GLY A 216 -13.54 -16.94 13.23
C GLY A 216 -12.26 -17.68 13.57
N TYR A 217 -11.75 -18.47 12.65
CA TYR A 217 -10.41 -19.05 12.73
C TYR A 217 -9.66 -18.92 11.41
N GLY A 218 -8.33 -19.02 11.49
CA GLY A 218 -7.45 -19.11 10.33
C GLY A 218 -6.51 -20.29 10.47
N VAL A 219 -6.06 -20.83 9.34
CA VAL A 219 -5.04 -21.88 9.32
C VAL A 219 -3.88 -21.42 8.44
N PHE A 220 -2.71 -21.33 9.04
CA PHE A 220 -1.43 -21.09 8.36
C PHE A 220 -0.62 -22.38 8.31
N PHE A 221 -0.41 -22.92 7.11
CA PHE A 221 0.34 -24.15 6.93
C PHE A 221 1.84 -23.83 6.82
N ASN A 222 2.59 -24.14 7.88
CA ASN A 222 4.02 -23.81 8.00
C ASN A 222 4.87 -24.82 7.23
N THR A 223 4.78 -24.75 5.91
CA THR A 223 5.57 -25.58 5.00
C THR A 223 5.98 -24.79 3.78
N THR A 224 7.14 -25.14 3.22
CA THR A 224 7.65 -24.57 1.97
C THR A 224 7.54 -25.56 0.81
N PHE A 225 7.05 -26.77 1.08
CA PHE A 225 6.65 -27.72 0.03
C PHE A 225 5.40 -27.24 -0.71
N ASP A 226 5.11 -27.81 -1.85
CA ASP A 226 3.87 -27.52 -2.56
C ASP A 226 2.66 -27.89 -1.71
N THR A 227 1.70 -26.99 -1.64
CA THR A 227 0.52 -27.12 -0.79
C THR A 227 -0.75 -27.01 -1.62
N THR A 228 -1.67 -27.93 -1.41
CA THR A 228 -3.02 -27.91 -2.00
C THR A 228 -4.06 -27.74 -0.90
N PHE A 229 -5.02 -26.84 -1.12
CA PHE A 229 -6.21 -26.65 -0.28
C PHE A 229 -7.45 -27.06 -1.06
N SER A 230 -8.34 -27.80 -0.44
CA SER A 230 -9.65 -28.14 -0.96
C SER A 230 -10.73 -27.59 -0.02
N PHE A 231 -11.57 -26.70 -0.53
CA PHE A 231 -12.59 -26.00 0.25
C PHE A 231 -13.99 -26.48 -0.11
N ALA A 232 -14.29 -27.74 0.23
CA ALA A 232 -15.61 -28.34 0.05
C ALA A 232 -16.10 -28.30 -1.42
N SER A 233 -15.19 -28.50 -2.39
CA SER A 233 -15.52 -28.52 -3.82
C SER A 233 -16.20 -29.80 -4.25
N GLY A 234 -17.04 -29.70 -5.29
CA GLY A 234 -17.71 -30.83 -5.90
C GLY A 234 -18.78 -31.50 -5.02
N ALA A 235 -19.26 -32.65 -5.47
CA ALA A 235 -20.32 -33.42 -4.77
C ALA A 235 -19.86 -34.00 -3.43
N ALA A 236 -18.58 -34.31 -3.29
CA ALA A 236 -17.98 -34.86 -2.07
C ALA A 236 -17.74 -33.80 -0.98
N ARG A 237 -17.78 -32.49 -1.31
CA ARG A 237 -17.52 -31.40 -0.38
C ARG A 237 -16.25 -31.62 0.45
N ASP A 238 -15.16 -32.06 -0.19
CA ASP A 238 -13.89 -32.28 0.48
C ASP A 238 -13.33 -30.99 1.10
N TYR A 239 -13.03 -31.04 2.40
CA TYR A 239 -12.31 -29.99 3.10
C TYR A 239 -10.99 -30.55 3.63
N SER A 240 -9.89 -30.18 3.02
CA SER A 240 -8.57 -30.72 3.35
C SER A 240 -7.44 -29.80 2.90
N PHE A 241 -6.25 -30.01 3.46
CA PHE A 241 -5.01 -29.48 2.91
C PHE A 241 -3.92 -30.55 2.91
N SER A 242 -2.97 -30.42 1.98
CA SER A 242 -1.87 -31.37 1.82
C SER A 242 -0.58 -30.66 1.43
N ALA A 243 0.56 -31.31 1.73
CA ALA A 243 1.88 -30.90 1.22
C ALA A 243 2.55 -32.07 0.47
N ASP A 244 3.27 -31.77 -0.61
CA ASP A 244 3.91 -32.73 -1.51
C ASP A 244 5.36 -32.35 -1.78
N ASP A 245 6.30 -33.28 -1.60
CA ASP A 245 7.72 -33.11 -1.96
C ASP A 245 8.06 -33.62 -3.38
N HIS A 246 7.07 -34.02 -4.16
CA HIS A 246 7.24 -34.59 -5.51
C HIS A 246 8.16 -35.83 -5.55
N ASN A 247 8.14 -36.63 -4.50
CA ASN A 247 8.91 -37.86 -4.39
C ASN A 247 10.45 -37.66 -4.57
N THR A 248 10.98 -36.55 -4.07
CA THR A 248 12.43 -36.29 -4.09
C THR A 248 13.18 -37.19 -3.11
N THR A 249 14.52 -37.19 -3.19
CA THR A 249 15.39 -37.89 -2.22
C THR A 249 15.63 -37.07 -0.95
N GLY A 250 15.02 -35.91 -0.83
CA GLY A 250 15.17 -35.00 0.33
C GLY A 250 14.31 -35.37 1.53
N ALA A 251 14.12 -34.40 2.39
CA ALA A 251 13.21 -34.51 3.52
C ALA A 251 11.76 -34.65 3.05
N ARG A 252 11.00 -35.48 3.75
CA ARG A 252 9.56 -35.62 3.52
C ARG A 252 8.78 -34.52 4.20
N PRO A 253 7.66 -34.07 3.63
CA PRO A 253 6.82 -33.09 4.30
C PRO A 253 6.27 -33.68 5.60
N GLN A 254 6.29 -32.87 6.66
CA GLN A 254 5.62 -33.14 7.91
C GLN A 254 4.36 -32.28 7.98
N LEU A 255 3.34 -32.74 8.68
CA LEU A 255 2.24 -31.86 9.02
C LEU A 255 2.75 -30.82 10.00
N ASP A 256 2.58 -29.56 9.67
CA ASP A 256 2.96 -28.44 10.51
C ASP A 256 2.11 -27.22 10.15
N TYR A 257 1.14 -26.92 11.01
CA TYR A 257 0.30 -25.76 10.81
C TYR A 257 -0.03 -25.05 12.11
N PHE A 258 -0.46 -23.82 11.99
CA PHE A 258 -0.97 -23.00 13.07
C PHE A 258 -2.47 -22.77 12.86
N LEU A 259 -3.28 -23.17 13.82
CA LEU A 259 -4.66 -22.74 13.94
C LEU A 259 -4.67 -21.47 14.77
N ILE A 260 -5.17 -20.39 14.17
CA ILE A 260 -5.26 -19.07 14.75
C ILE A 260 -6.73 -18.81 15.07
N ASN A 261 -7.05 -18.65 16.34
CA ASN A 261 -8.39 -18.31 16.76
C ASN A 261 -8.56 -16.80 16.84
N GLY A 262 -9.71 -16.27 16.41
CA GLY A 262 -10.08 -14.88 16.57
C GLY A 262 -11.49 -14.70 16.03
N PRO A 263 -12.47 -14.16 16.71
CA PRO A 263 -13.82 -14.14 16.17
C PRO A 263 -13.94 -13.23 14.93
N GLU A 264 -13.15 -12.18 14.83
CA GLU A 264 -13.15 -11.25 13.71
C GLU A 264 -11.88 -11.39 12.85
N PHE A 265 -11.99 -11.17 11.56
CA PHE A 265 -10.85 -11.20 10.63
C PHE A 265 -9.76 -10.19 11.01
N ALA A 266 -10.12 -9.03 11.54
CA ALA A 266 -9.15 -8.07 12.06
C ALA A 266 -8.21 -8.68 13.10
N LYS A 267 -8.76 -9.47 14.05
CA LYS A 267 -7.95 -10.17 15.06
C LYS A 267 -7.17 -11.33 14.49
N LEU A 268 -7.70 -12.01 13.46
CA LEU A 268 -6.97 -13.08 12.79
C LEU A 268 -5.74 -12.52 12.08
N LEU A 269 -5.86 -11.39 11.38
CA LEU A 269 -4.76 -10.71 10.70
C LEU A 269 -3.71 -10.18 11.69
N ASP A 270 -4.16 -9.61 12.81
CA ASP A 270 -3.27 -9.19 13.89
C ASP A 270 -2.45 -10.36 14.42
N ARG A 271 -3.09 -11.48 14.74
CA ARG A 271 -2.44 -12.71 15.25
C ARG A 271 -1.56 -13.39 14.21
N TYR A 272 -1.99 -13.41 12.95
CA TYR A 272 -1.20 -13.94 11.86
C TYR A 272 0.11 -13.13 11.69
N THR A 273 0.04 -11.80 11.75
CA THR A 273 1.23 -10.96 11.64
C THR A 273 2.07 -10.90 12.93
N GLN A 274 1.50 -11.21 14.09
CA GLN A 274 2.31 -11.55 15.27
C GLN A 274 3.11 -12.84 15.05
N LEU A 275 2.49 -13.84 14.46
CA LEU A 275 3.11 -15.14 14.18
C LEU A 275 4.18 -15.07 13.10
N THR A 276 3.92 -14.39 11.99
CA THR A 276 4.81 -14.36 10.82
C THR A 276 5.67 -13.10 10.73
N GLY A 277 5.48 -12.17 11.67
CA GLY A 277 6.13 -10.85 11.71
C GLY A 277 5.33 -9.76 11.00
N ARG A 278 5.43 -8.56 11.53
CA ARG A 278 4.72 -7.37 11.05
C ARG A 278 5.26 -6.90 9.69
N PRO A 279 4.39 -6.38 8.81
CA PRO A 279 4.83 -5.70 7.59
C PRO A 279 5.74 -4.51 7.90
N ARG A 280 6.81 -4.35 7.12
CA ARG A 280 7.72 -3.22 7.25
C ARG A 280 7.10 -1.97 6.65
N LEU A 281 6.97 -0.90 7.44
CA LEU A 281 6.45 0.38 6.94
C LEU A 281 7.47 1.05 6.01
N PRO A 282 7.13 1.41 4.77
CA PRO A 282 8.03 2.14 3.90
C PRO A 282 8.12 3.63 4.27
N GLN A 283 9.02 4.36 3.59
CA GLN A 283 9.11 5.81 3.73
C GLN A 283 7.82 6.49 3.25
N LEU A 284 7.52 7.68 3.80
CA LEU A 284 6.33 8.45 3.42
C LEU A 284 6.30 8.78 1.92
N SER A 285 7.47 9.05 1.31
CA SER A 285 7.61 9.31 -0.14
C SER A 285 7.09 8.18 -1.03
N ILE A 286 7.09 6.95 -0.52
CA ILE A 286 6.59 5.77 -1.25
C ILE A 286 5.06 5.80 -1.42
N PHE A 287 4.35 6.57 -0.62
CA PHE A 287 2.91 6.80 -0.80
C PHE A 287 2.60 7.96 -1.76
N GLY A 288 3.60 8.66 -2.28
CA GLY A 288 3.47 9.64 -3.36
C GLY A 288 3.36 9.01 -4.75
N LEU A 289 3.53 9.83 -5.80
CA LEU A 289 3.55 9.37 -7.18
C LEU A 289 4.94 8.89 -7.58
N HIS A 290 5.01 7.66 -8.10
CA HIS A 290 6.21 7.06 -8.66
C HIS A 290 6.18 7.14 -10.18
N MET A 291 7.29 7.53 -10.80
CA MET A 291 7.46 7.45 -12.24
C MET A 291 8.73 6.69 -12.60
N THR A 292 8.76 6.11 -13.80
CA THR A 292 9.86 5.29 -14.30
C THR A 292 10.41 5.86 -15.60
N ASP A 293 11.68 5.59 -15.89
CA ASP A 293 12.31 5.87 -17.18
C ASP A 293 12.12 4.75 -18.22
N LYS A 294 11.38 3.70 -17.89
CA LYS A 294 10.98 2.68 -18.88
C LYS A 294 10.25 3.36 -20.05
N GLY A 295 10.63 3.04 -21.26
CA GLY A 295 10.16 3.78 -22.44
C GLY A 295 11.12 4.91 -22.91
N PHE A 296 12.08 5.32 -22.10
CA PHE A 296 13.10 6.30 -22.45
C PHE A 296 14.55 5.77 -22.30
N PRO A 297 14.84 4.53 -22.70
CA PRO A 297 16.09 3.87 -22.35
C PRO A 297 17.35 4.53 -22.93
N ASP A 298 17.21 5.27 -24.01
CA ASP A 298 18.37 5.85 -24.71
C ASP A 298 18.69 7.28 -24.27
N VAL A 299 17.78 7.94 -23.55
CA VAL A 299 17.91 9.38 -23.17
C VAL A 299 17.90 9.59 -21.66
N SER A 300 17.45 8.64 -20.84
CA SER A 300 17.39 8.80 -19.39
C SER A 300 18.80 8.82 -18.78
N ASP A 301 19.21 10.02 -18.39
CA ASP A 301 20.42 10.31 -17.62
C ASP A 301 20.05 11.21 -16.42
N GLN A 302 21.03 11.57 -15.60
CA GLN A 302 20.79 12.44 -14.44
C GLN A 302 20.19 13.82 -14.79
N ASN A 303 20.52 14.37 -15.96
CA ASN A 303 20.00 15.67 -16.40
C ASN A 303 18.59 15.54 -16.99
N TRP A 304 18.31 14.44 -17.69
CA TRP A 304 16.97 14.09 -18.15
C TRP A 304 16.01 13.97 -16.95
N TRP A 305 16.42 13.27 -15.87
CA TRP A 305 15.62 13.15 -14.66
C TRP A 305 15.33 14.52 -14.02
N ARG A 306 16.38 15.36 -13.81
CA ARG A 306 16.21 16.72 -13.29
C ARG A 306 15.21 17.53 -14.13
N THR A 307 15.39 17.52 -15.43
CA THR A 307 14.55 18.25 -16.37
C THR A 307 13.11 17.74 -16.37
N LYS A 308 12.93 16.42 -16.47
CA LYS A 308 11.61 15.79 -16.55
C LYS A 308 10.80 16.02 -15.28
N ILE A 309 11.41 15.86 -14.11
CA ILE A 309 10.78 16.08 -12.81
C ILE A 309 10.40 17.56 -12.64
N THR A 310 11.29 18.49 -12.97
CA THR A 310 11.02 19.92 -12.91
C THR A 310 9.86 20.32 -13.83
N GLN A 311 9.87 19.87 -15.08
CA GLN A 311 8.77 20.10 -16.02
C GLN A 311 7.44 19.52 -15.53
N HIS A 312 7.50 18.32 -14.92
CA HIS A 312 6.32 17.64 -14.37
C HIS A 312 5.68 18.47 -13.26
N ARG A 313 6.48 18.95 -12.30
CA ARG A 313 5.99 19.80 -11.21
C ARG A 313 5.50 21.17 -11.70
N ASN A 314 6.21 21.79 -12.63
CA ASN A 314 5.79 23.05 -13.24
C ASN A 314 4.44 22.95 -13.96
N ALA A 315 4.10 21.76 -14.45
CA ALA A 315 2.78 21.45 -15.02
C ALA A 315 1.70 21.15 -13.96
N GLY A 316 2.01 21.25 -12.67
CA GLY A 316 1.07 21.06 -11.56
C GLY A 316 0.90 19.63 -11.11
N PHE A 317 1.76 18.70 -11.51
CA PHE A 317 1.71 17.31 -11.05
C PHE A 317 2.57 17.11 -9.81
N PRO A 318 2.13 16.26 -8.84
CA PRO A 318 2.99 15.87 -7.75
C PRO A 318 4.05 14.86 -8.21
N PHE A 319 5.15 14.79 -7.46
CA PHE A 319 6.23 13.83 -7.74
C PHE A 319 7.08 13.58 -6.50
N ASP A 320 7.27 12.33 -6.13
CA ASP A 320 8.11 11.96 -4.98
C ASP A 320 9.21 10.97 -5.31
N HIS A 321 8.93 9.99 -6.18
CA HIS A 321 9.82 8.86 -6.30
C HIS A 321 10.05 8.48 -7.76
N HIS A 322 11.32 8.43 -8.16
CA HIS A 322 11.64 7.91 -9.46
C HIS A 322 12.25 6.51 -9.38
N VAL A 323 11.86 5.68 -10.33
CA VAL A 323 12.32 4.30 -10.47
C VAL A 323 13.22 4.24 -11.70
N ASN A 324 14.51 4.04 -11.47
CA ASN A 324 15.45 3.79 -12.55
C ASN A 324 15.36 2.34 -12.99
N ASP A 325 14.94 2.13 -14.23
CA ASP A 325 15.05 0.84 -14.90
C ASP A 325 16.54 0.57 -15.23
N ASN A 326 16.87 -0.56 -15.74
CA ASN A 326 18.19 -1.15 -15.88
C ASN A 326 19.32 -0.29 -16.50
N ARG A 327 19.03 0.89 -17.03
CA ARG A 327 19.99 1.76 -17.75
C ARG A 327 20.86 2.67 -16.86
N TRP A 328 20.61 2.73 -15.57
CA TRP A 328 21.45 3.50 -14.65
C TRP A 328 22.86 2.92 -14.48
N ARG A 329 23.05 1.65 -14.83
CA ARG A 329 24.26 0.85 -14.59
C ARG A 329 25.37 1.12 -15.60
N ASN A 330 26.62 0.98 -15.13
CA ASN A 330 27.82 1.07 -15.98
C ASN A 330 27.96 -0.19 -16.86
N GLY A 331 28.25 -0.01 -18.16
CA GLY A 331 28.63 -1.08 -19.10
C GLY A 331 28.00 -0.96 -20.49
N SER A 332 28.46 -1.83 -21.39
CA SER A 332 28.15 -1.83 -22.82
C SER A 332 27.25 -3.01 -23.19
N GLY A 333 26.01 -2.96 -22.93
CA GLY A 333 25.05 -3.96 -23.36
C GLY A 333 23.66 -3.37 -23.48
N ALA A 334 22.74 -4.09 -24.13
CA ALA A 334 21.34 -3.68 -24.20
C ALA A 334 20.73 -3.48 -22.81
N TRP A 335 21.30 -4.10 -21.79
CA TRP A 335 20.80 -4.15 -20.42
C TRP A 335 21.80 -3.62 -19.36
N GLY A 336 22.85 -2.88 -19.75
CA GLY A 336 23.92 -2.44 -18.85
C GLY A 336 24.98 -3.51 -18.60
N GLY A 337 26.12 -3.13 -18.04
CA GLY A 337 27.29 -3.99 -17.87
C GLY A 337 27.61 -4.33 -16.43
N SER A 338 28.44 -3.60 -15.74
CA SER A 338 28.76 -3.93 -14.36
C SER A 338 27.63 -3.49 -13.42
N TRP A 339 27.27 -4.38 -12.52
CA TRP A 339 25.94 -4.50 -11.93
C TRP A 339 25.65 -3.54 -10.78
N PHE A 340 26.64 -2.79 -10.27
CA PHE A 340 26.46 -2.00 -9.04
C PHE A 340 27.27 -0.72 -9.03
N GLU A 341 27.43 -0.12 -10.20
CA GLU A 341 28.06 1.18 -10.36
C GLU A 341 27.22 2.06 -11.27
N PHE A 342 27.05 3.32 -10.92
CA PHE A 342 26.47 4.28 -11.83
C PHE A 342 27.27 4.37 -13.12
N SER A 343 26.58 4.39 -14.25
CA SER A 343 27.21 4.67 -15.54
C SER A 343 27.87 6.05 -15.51
N PRO A 344 29.19 6.17 -15.67
CA PRO A 344 29.84 7.47 -15.63
C PRO A 344 29.41 8.41 -16.76
N THR A 345 28.86 7.84 -17.83
CA THR A 345 28.32 8.61 -18.97
C THR A 345 26.93 9.18 -18.65
N ARG A 346 26.07 8.39 -18.00
CA ARG A 346 24.69 8.79 -17.69
C ARG A 346 24.56 9.48 -16.33
N TRP A 347 25.45 9.18 -15.41
CA TRP A 347 25.52 9.71 -14.06
C TRP A 347 26.91 10.25 -13.77
N PRO A 348 27.36 11.33 -14.49
CA PRO A 348 28.69 11.88 -14.31
C PRO A 348 28.90 12.54 -12.94
N ASP A 349 27.83 12.94 -12.26
CA ASP A 349 27.84 13.56 -10.94
C ASP A 349 26.69 13.02 -10.06
N PRO A 350 26.79 11.78 -9.55
CA PRO A 350 25.77 11.22 -8.68
C PRO A 350 25.60 11.99 -7.37
N ALA A 351 26.68 12.57 -6.82
CA ALA A 351 26.64 13.37 -5.61
C ALA A 351 25.81 14.64 -5.78
N GLY A 352 26.08 15.41 -6.83
CA GLY A 352 25.31 16.59 -7.14
C GLY A 352 23.87 16.30 -7.55
N TYR A 353 23.61 15.13 -8.14
CA TYR A 353 22.22 14.69 -8.37
C TYR A 353 21.50 14.42 -7.05
N GLN A 354 22.12 13.73 -6.10
CA GLN A 354 21.52 13.42 -4.82
C GLN A 354 21.26 14.65 -3.95
N ALA A 355 22.19 15.62 -3.97
CA ALA A 355 21.98 16.89 -3.30
C ALA A 355 20.74 17.61 -3.87
N TRP A 356 20.64 17.69 -5.21
CA TRP A 356 19.46 18.23 -5.88
C TRP A 356 18.18 17.46 -5.55
N ALA A 357 18.23 16.13 -5.55
CA ALA A 357 17.07 15.27 -5.24
C ALA A 357 16.58 15.51 -3.81
N ALA A 358 17.48 15.60 -2.84
CA ALA A 358 17.15 15.88 -1.44
C ALA A 358 16.52 17.28 -1.29
N GLU A 359 17.07 18.31 -1.93
CA GLU A 359 16.53 19.68 -1.93
C GLU A 359 15.14 19.74 -2.56
N ASN A 360 14.91 18.92 -3.58
CA ASN A 360 13.61 18.85 -4.27
C ASN A 360 12.66 17.77 -3.72
N GLY A 361 12.98 17.12 -2.59
CA GLY A 361 12.13 16.12 -1.98
C GLY A 361 11.85 14.92 -2.90
N VAL A 362 12.90 14.44 -3.58
CA VAL A 362 12.84 13.31 -4.52
C VAL A 362 13.62 12.14 -3.95
N THR A 363 13.01 10.96 -3.98
CA THR A 363 13.63 9.68 -3.63
C THR A 363 13.78 8.79 -4.85
N MET A 364 14.59 7.72 -4.76
CA MET A 364 14.97 6.91 -5.92
C MET A 364 15.02 5.42 -5.60
N THR A 365 14.41 4.60 -6.45
CA THR A 365 14.65 3.16 -6.52
C THR A 365 15.56 2.82 -7.70
N LEU A 366 16.51 1.92 -7.45
CA LEU A 366 17.37 1.35 -8.48
C LEU A 366 16.90 -0.06 -8.81
N ASP A 367 16.74 -0.33 -10.11
CA ASP A 367 16.45 -1.67 -10.61
C ASP A 367 17.70 -2.54 -10.55
N TYR A 368 17.57 -3.68 -9.90
CA TYR A 368 18.50 -4.79 -9.89
C TYR A 368 17.90 -5.92 -10.70
N ASN A 369 17.81 -5.66 -12.00
CA ASN A 369 17.38 -6.67 -12.93
C ASN A 369 18.33 -7.86 -12.85
N ARG A 370 17.75 -9.00 -12.55
CA ARG A 370 18.44 -10.25 -12.56
C ARG A 370 18.61 -10.73 -13.99
N ASN A 371 19.78 -11.02 -14.35
CA ASN A 371 19.99 -12.24 -15.08
C ASN A 371 20.86 -13.09 -14.19
N ASN A 372 20.39 -14.24 -13.64
CA ASN A 372 21.15 -15.05 -12.69
C ASN A 372 22.51 -15.44 -13.22
N SER A 373 22.64 -15.67 -14.55
CA SER A 373 23.92 -15.83 -15.20
C SER A 373 24.80 -14.60 -15.07
N ASN A 374 24.23 -13.42 -15.06
CA ASN A 374 24.95 -12.16 -14.99
C ASN A 374 25.21 -11.71 -13.56
N LEU A 375 24.32 -11.97 -12.62
CA LEU A 375 24.57 -11.79 -11.19
C LEU A 375 25.83 -12.52 -10.77
N MET A 376 26.04 -13.68 -11.34
CA MET A 376 27.10 -14.60 -10.95
C MET A 376 28.25 -14.61 -11.94
N ALA A 377 28.04 -14.32 -13.23
CA ALA A 377 29.09 -14.28 -14.26
C ALA A 377 29.80 -12.92 -14.34
N GLY A 378 29.17 -11.83 -13.92
CA GLY A 378 29.81 -10.52 -13.78
C GLY A 378 30.81 -10.45 -12.62
N TRP A 379 30.84 -11.45 -11.77
CA TRP A 379 31.88 -11.58 -10.76
C TRP A 379 33.12 -12.21 -11.35
N VAL A 380 34.19 -11.48 -11.34
CA VAL A 380 35.50 -12.01 -11.68
C VAL A 380 35.78 -13.23 -10.79
N GLY A 381 35.60 -14.45 -11.34
CA GLY A 381 35.79 -15.69 -10.63
C GLY A 381 34.55 -16.52 -10.28
N GLY A 382 33.32 -16.03 -10.55
CA GLY A 382 32.04 -16.70 -10.19
C GLY A 382 31.80 -16.77 -8.69
N PRO A 383 30.61 -17.28 -8.22
CA PRO A 383 30.39 -17.46 -6.82
C PRO A 383 31.33 -18.49 -6.24
N PRO A 384 31.82 -18.28 -5.01
CA PRO A 384 32.60 -19.31 -4.33
C PRO A 384 31.81 -20.62 -4.25
N PRO A 385 32.49 -21.78 -4.32
CA PRO A 385 31.83 -23.07 -4.15
C PRO A 385 31.00 -23.10 -2.86
N GLY A 386 29.78 -23.61 -2.93
CA GLY A 386 28.89 -23.72 -1.76
C GLY A 386 27.89 -22.59 -1.58
N TYR A 387 27.76 -21.64 -2.53
CA TYR A 387 26.79 -20.54 -2.44
C TYR A 387 25.60 -20.68 -3.41
N SER A 388 25.64 -21.65 -4.31
CA SER A 388 24.62 -21.87 -5.35
C SER A 388 24.09 -23.30 -5.27
N PHE A 389 22.97 -23.54 -5.97
CA PHE A 389 22.57 -24.90 -6.32
C PHE A 389 23.67 -25.62 -7.12
N LYS A 390 23.74 -26.94 -7.02
CA LYS A 390 24.79 -27.71 -7.70
C LYS A 390 24.59 -27.63 -9.21
N ALA A 391 25.60 -27.22 -9.93
CA ALA A 391 25.57 -27.07 -11.39
C ALA A 391 25.20 -28.38 -12.11
N ALA A 392 25.63 -29.54 -11.59
CA ALA A 392 25.31 -30.85 -12.16
C ALA A 392 23.78 -31.14 -12.13
N ASP A 393 23.07 -30.60 -11.15
CA ASP A 393 21.61 -30.79 -10.99
C ASP A 393 20.81 -29.81 -11.86
N LEU A 394 21.47 -28.80 -12.42
CA LEU A 394 20.87 -27.76 -13.24
C LEU A 394 21.04 -27.94 -14.73
N THR A 395 21.46 -29.13 -15.17
CA THR A 395 21.70 -29.43 -16.59
C THR A 395 20.41 -29.21 -17.39
N GLY A 396 20.51 -28.37 -18.44
CA GLY A 396 19.36 -28.01 -19.28
C GLY A 396 18.50 -26.88 -18.76
N VAL A 397 18.84 -26.35 -17.58
CA VAL A 397 18.25 -25.12 -17.05
C VAL A 397 18.94 -23.93 -17.71
N ALA A 398 18.21 -22.96 -18.21
CA ALA A 398 18.81 -21.71 -18.67
C ALA A 398 19.54 -21.10 -17.45
N ASP A 399 20.77 -20.64 -17.65
CA ASP A 399 21.62 -20.07 -16.59
C ASP A 399 22.15 -21.08 -15.55
N SER A 400 22.35 -22.31 -15.92
CA SER A 400 22.67 -23.53 -15.13
C SER A 400 23.89 -23.46 -14.18
N GLY A 401 24.62 -22.38 -14.09
CA GLY A 401 25.79 -22.29 -13.20
C GLY A 401 25.62 -21.35 -12.00
N SER A 402 24.46 -20.75 -11.83
CA SER A 402 24.39 -19.52 -11.04
C SER A 402 23.09 -19.23 -10.28
N VAL A 403 22.32 -20.25 -9.92
CA VAL A 403 21.14 -20.05 -9.06
C VAL A 403 21.59 -19.97 -7.60
N PRO A 404 21.53 -18.78 -6.96
CA PRO A 404 21.93 -18.62 -5.57
C PRO A 404 21.04 -19.43 -4.62
N ASP A 405 21.66 -20.05 -3.63
CA ASP A 405 20.94 -20.64 -2.50
C ASP A 405 20.71 -19.59 -1.40
N TRP A 406 19.63 -18.81 -1.53
CA TRP A 406 19.28 -17.79 -0.55
C TRP A 406 18.97 -18.34 0.84
N SER A 407 18.66 -19.63 0.97
CA SER A 407 18.46 -20.27 2.27
C SER A 407 19.76 -20.41 3.06
N ASN A 408 20.92 -20.37 2.38
CA ASN A 408 22.23 -20.43 3.00
C ASN A 408 22.66 -19.05 3.54
N PRO A 409 22.85 -18.86 4.86
CA PRO A 409 23.32 -17.61 5.43
C PRO A 409 24.64 -17.11 4.82
N ALA A 410 25.56 -18.02 4.48
CA ALA A 410 26.83 -17.65 3.85
C ALA A 410 26.66 -17.03 2.45
N THR A 411 25.67 -17.50 1.68
CA THR A 411 25.30 -16.90 0.39
C THR A 411 24.78 -15.47 0.61
N ARG A 412 23.88 -15.27 1.55
CA ARG A 412 23.31 -13.95 1.85
C ARG A 412 24.40 -12.96 2.30
N ALA A 413 25.25 -13.34 3.24
CA ALA A 413 26.34 -12.51 3.73
C ALA A 413 27.36 -12.17 2.63
N TRP A 414 27.68 -13.11 1.78
CA TRP A 414 28.59 -12.88 0.67
C TRP A 414 27.98 -11.93 -0.37
N VAL A 415 26.73 -12.16 -0.81
CA VAL A 415 26.04 -11.27 -1.74
C VAL A 415 25.92 -9.88 -1.14
N TRP A 416 25.63 -9.74 0.14
CA TRP A 416 25.66 -8.47 0.82
C TRP A 416 27.02 -7.78 0.68
N SER A 417 28.10 -8.48 1.01
CA SER A 417 29.45 -7.89 1.06
C SER A 417 29.96 -7.37 -0.29
N VAL A 418 29.63 -8.06 -1.38
CA VAL A 418 30.13 -7.71 -2.72
C VAL A 418 29.19 -6.85 -3.54
N PHE A 419 27.95 -6.77 -3.11
CA PHE A 419 26.85 -6.34 -3.96
C PHE A 419 26.00 -5.24 -3.33
N TRP A 420 25.13 -5.60 -2.42
CA TRP A 420 24.15 -4.66 -1.88
C TRP A 420 24.77 -3.63 -0.94
N SER A 421 25.88 -3.96 -0.29
CA SER A 421 26.64 -2.99 0.51
C SER A 421 27.13 -1.79 -0.32
N LYS A 422 27.48 -2.03 -1.59
CA LYS A 422 27.84 -0.92 -2.50
C LYS A 422 26.61 -0.10 -2.89
N ALA A 423 25.55 -0.79 -3.34
CA ALA A 423 24.31 -0.17 -3.80
C ALA A 423 23.59 0.69 -2.77
N LEU A 424 23.77 0.38 -1.49
CA LEU A 424 23.13 1.08 -0.38
C LEU A 424 24.09 1.99 0.37
N ASN A 425 25.33 2.12 -0.08
CA ASN A 425 26.37 2.88 0.61
C ASN A 425 26.26 4.39 0.31
N PRO A 426 25.87 5.23 1.29
CA PRO A 426 25.79 6.68 1.10
C PRO A 426 27.13 7.33 0.72
N ALA A 427 28.26 6.76 1.18
CA ALA A 427 29.59 7.26 0.84
C ALA A 427 29.95 7.08 -0.64
N LEU A 428 29.26 6.20 -1.35
CA LEU A 428 29.34 6.00 -2.80
C LEU A 428 28.23 6.74 -3.57
N HIS A 429 27.51 7.62 -2.87
CA HIS A 429 26.41 8.43 -3.40
C HIS A 429 25.22 7.62 -3.95
N TYR A 430 24.99 6.43 -3.37
CA TYR A 430 23.74 5.70 -3.61
C TYR A 430 22.63 6.20 -2.69
N PRO A 431 21.39 6.29 -3.17
CA PRO A 431 20.32 6.96 -2.42
C PRO A 431 19.90 6.21 -1.15
N GLY A 432 20.04 4.88 -1.14
CA GLY A 432 19.54 4.06 -0.04
C GLY A 432 18.04 4.17 0.16
N ASP A 433 17.26 4.57 -0.87
CA ASP A 433 15.82 4.76 -0.76
C ASP A 433 15.06 3.49 -1.12
N GLY A 434 15.49 2.76 -2.16
CA GLY A 434 14.80 1.57 -2.62
C GLY A 434 15.59 0.67 -3.56
N LEU A 435 15.22 -0.61 -3.57
CA LEU A 435 15.73 -1.64 -4.48
C LEU A 435 14.57 -2.35 -5.17
N TRP A 436 14.61 -2.41 -6.49
CA TRP A 436 13.73 -3.22 -7.29
C TRP A 436 14.46 -4.50 -7.71
N LEU A 437 14.02 -5.64 -7.22
CA LEU A 437 14.59 -6.95 -7.51
C LEU A 437 13.79 -7.59 -8.64
N ASP A 438 14.09 -7.17 -9.87
CA ASP A 438 13.43 -7.68 -11.07
C ASP A 438 13.99 -9.02 -11.51
N GLU A 439 13.21 -9.80 -12.26
CA GLU A 439 13.55 -11.09 -12.85
C GLU A 439 14.09 -12.16 -11.87
N VAL A 440 13.94 -11.96 -10.56
CA VAL A 440 14.39 -12.93 -9.55
C VAL A 440 13.58 -14.24 -9.57
N ASP A 441 12.46 -14.25 -10.27
CA ASP A 441 11.61 -15.40 -10.54
C ASP A 441 11.94 -16.10 -11.87
N GLU A 442 12.84 -15.56 -12.70
CA GLU A 442 13.25 -16.15 -13.98
C GLU A 442 14.34 -17.21 -13.82
N LEU A 443 14.07 -18.23 -13.03
CA LEU A 443 15.06 -19.26 -12.70
C LEU A 443 15.11 -20.43 -13.69
N GLY A 444 14.20 -20.49 -14.65
CA GLY A 444 14.02 -21.65 -15.49
C GLY A 444 13.45 -22.87 -14.74
N PRO A 445 13.24 -24.01 -15.41
CA PRO A 445 12.68 -25.20 -14.76
C PRO A 445 13.74 -25.92 -13.93
N ILE A 446 13.93 -25.52 -12.67
CA ILE A 446 14.83 -26.22 -11.75
C ILE A 446 14.18 -27.54 -11.33
N PRO A 447 14.86 -28.69 -11.50
CA PRO A 447 14.33 -29.97 -11.06
C PRO A 447 14.02 -30.00 -9.56
N PHE A 448 12.90 -30.59 -9.17
CA PHE A 448 12.50 -30.70 -7.74
C PHE A 448 13.58 -31.34 -6.87
N ASN A 449 14.34 -32.27 -7.45
CA ASN A 449 15.39 -33.02 -6.75
C ASN A 449 16.76 -32.31 -6.76
N ALA A 450 16.87 -31.10 -7.32
CA ALA A 450 18.13 -30.36 -7.33
C ALA A 450 18.57 -29.98 -5.90
N ASP A 451 19.85 -30.21 -5.61
CA ASP A 451 20.47 -29.91 -4.31
C ASP A 451 20.90 -28.45 -4.21
N SER A 452 20.46 -27.78 -3.16
CA SER A 452 21.03 -26.51 -2.76
C SER A 452 22.39 -26.68 -2.06
N ALA A 453 23.13 -25.59 -1.95
CA ALA A 453 24.40 -25.57 -1.20
C ALA A 453 24.23 -25.95 0.28
N GLY A 454 23.07 -25.60 0.85
CA GLY A 454 22.68 -25.94 2.23
C GLY A 454 22.13 -27.36 2.40
N GLY A 455 22.08 -28.17 1.32
CA GLY A 455 21.65 -29.58 1.35
C GLY A 455 20.12 -29.77 1.38
N LYS A 456 19.33 -28.75 1.11
CA LYS A 456 17.88 -28.86 0.90
C LYS A 456 17.59 -29.07 -0.59
N LYS A 457 16.47 -29.70 -0.89
CA LYS A 457 16.00 -29.87 -2.26
C LYS A 457 15.23 -28.64 -2.74
N TRP A 458 15.23 -28.40 -4.07
CA TRP A 458 14.43 -27.34 -4.66
C TRP A 458 12.94 -27.47 -4.33
N SER A 459 12.41 -28.68 -4.29
CA SER A 459 11.02 -28.95 -3.86
C SER A 459 10.69 -28.35 -2.49
N GLU A 460 11.67 -28.26 -1.59
CA GLU A 460 11.50 -27.66 -0.25
C GLU A 460 11.75 -26.17 -0.24
N LEU A 461 12.62 -25.62 -1.12
CA LEU A 461 13.04 -24.20 -1.03
C LEU A 461 12.20 -23.25 -1.87
N ARG A 462 11.64 -23.73 -2.98
CA ARG A 462 11.06 -22.90 -4.03
C ARG A 462 9.99 -21.92 -3.55
N ASN A 463 9.11 -22.35 -2.64
CA ASN A 463 8.02 -21.52 -2.13
C ASN A 463 8.47 -20.49 -1.07
N ALA A 464 9.71 -20.59 -0.58
CA ALA A 464 10.31 -19.63 0.33
C ALA A 464 11.44 -18.82 -0.33
N TYR A 465 11.65 -18.94 -1.63
CA TYR A 465 12.79 -18.36 -2.34
C TYR A 465 12.86 -16.84 -2.16
N PHE A 466 11.75 -16.14 -2.35
CA PHE A 466 11.66 -14.68 -2.17
C PHE A 466 11.84 -14.27 -0.72
N PHE A 467 11.33 -15.07 0.22
CA PHE A 467 11.51 -14.80 1.65
C PHE A 467 13.00 -14.77 2.01
N TYR A 468 13.78 -15.77 1.61
CA TYR A 468 15.20 -15.81 1.92
C TYR A 468 16.01 -14.73 1.22
N LEU A 469 15.63 -14.35 0.00
CA LEU A 469 16.22 -13.24 -0.72
C LEU A 469 16.06 -11.92 0.05
N HIS A 470 14.82 -11.58 0.42
CA HIS A 470 14.55 -10.36 1.18
C HIS A 470 15.11 -10.40 2.60
N LYS A 471 15.15 -11.58 3.22
CA LYS A 471 15.81 -11.78 4.51
C LYS A 471 17.28 -11.41 4.45
N GLY A 472 17.97 -11.79 3.38
CA GLY A 472 19.38 -11.42 3.19
C GLY A 472 19.59 -9.92 3.12
N ILE A 473 18.76 -9.19 2.39
CA ILE A 473 18.86 -7.73 2.31
C ILE A 473 18.51 -7.08 3.66
N GLY A 474 17.45 -7.55 4.31
CA GLY A 474 16.98 -6.99 5.56
C GLY A 474 17.91 -7.22 6.74
N GLU A 475 18.32 -8.48 6.97
CA GLU A 475 19.13 -8.84 8.13
C GLU A 475 20.60 -8.47 8.00
N GLU A 476 21.18 -8.59 6.79
CA GLU A 476 22.61 -8.31 6.61
C GLU A 476 22.90 -6.80 6.53
N GLY A 477 21.93 -5.98 6.11
CA GLY A 477 22.29 -4.62 5.81
C GLY A 477 21.32 -3.51 6.18
N TRP A 478 20.05 -3.70 5.93
CA TRP A 478 19.11 -2.59 6.08
C TRP A 478 18.54 -2.46 7.50
N ASP A 479 18.59 -3.50 8.30
CA ASP A 479 18.17 -3.39 9.68
C ASP A 479 19.19 -2.58 10.49
N PRO A 480 18.80 -1.43 11.09
CA PRO A 480 19.72 -0.63 11.93
C PRO A 480 20.34 -1.40 13.11
N GLN A 481 19.80 -2.55 13.45
CA GLN A 481 20.31 -3.44 14.50
C GLN A 481 21.22 -4.55 13.96
N ALA A 482 21.34 -4.67 12.62
CA ALA A 482 22.20 -5.66 12.01
C ALA A 482 23.69 -5.30 12.18
N ALA A 483 24.54 -6.31 12.38
CA ALA A 483 25.96 -6.12 12.61
C ALA A 483 26.71 -5.49 11.42
N GLY A 484 26.18 -5.65 10.20
CA GLY A 484 26.72 -5.08 8.97
C GLY A 484 26.08 -3.77 8.52
N HIS A 485 25.24 -3.17 9.35
CA HIS A 485 24.48 -1.99 9.00
C HIS A 485 25.34 -0.81 8.51
N LEU A 486 25.01 -0.27 7.35
CA LEU A 486 25.76 0.79 6.67
C LEU A 486 25.48 2.21 7.21
N GLY A 487 24.82 2.35 8.34
CA GLY A 487 24.42 3.66 8.87
C GLY A 487 23.29 4.32 8.08
N VAL A 488 22.60 3.60 7.20
CA VAL A 488 21.43 4.08 6.48
C VAL A 488 20.24 4.14 7.43
N ALA A 489 19.94 5.32 7.94
CA ALA A 489 18.82 5.51 8.87
C ALA A 489 17.43 5.36 8.22
N LYS A 490 17.37 5.28 6.88
CA LYS A 490 16.13 5.25 6.12
C LYS A 490 15.43 3.89 6.21
N ARG A 491 14.08 3.90 6.13
CA ARG A 491 13.27 2.68 6.02
C ARG A 491 13.51 2.00 4.68
N PRO A 492 13.60 0.67 4.64
CA PRO A 492 13.79 -0.06 3.40
C PRO A 492 12.54 0.02 2.52
N TRP A 493 12.76 0.21 1.22
CA TRP A 493 11.78 -0.01 0.18
C TRP A 493 12.34 -1.02 -0.82
N THR A 494 12.25 -2.31 -0.49
CA THR A 494 12.72 -3.40 -1.33
C THR A 494 11.53 -4.20 -1.80
N TRP A 495 11.46 -4.47 -3.10
CA TRP A 495 10.36 -5.20 -3.70
C TRP A 495 10.83 -6.10 -4.85
N SER A 496 10.30 -7.32 -4.88
CA SER A 496 10.63 -8.34 -5.86
C SER A 496 9.42 -8.71 -6.70
N ARG A 497 9.66 -9.36 -7.81
CA ARG A 497 8.63 -10.01 -8.60
C ARG A 497 8.23 -11.30 -7.89
N GLY A 498 7.11 -11.23 -7.13
CA GLY A 498 6.59 -12.30 -6.28
C GLY A 498 6.88 -12.16 -4.79
N ALA A 499 6.21 -12.97 -3.99
CA ALA A 499 6.28 -12.96 -2.53
C ALA A 499 6.16 -14.36 -1.91
N SER A 500 6.72 -14.52 -0.72
CA SER A 500 6.55 -15.69 0.14
C SER A 500 6.13 -15.27 1.56
N ALA A 501 5.43 -16.14 2.27
CA ALA A 501 5.05 -15.89 3.67
C ALA A 501 6.26 -15.55 4.53
N GLY A 502 6.13 -14.54 5.40
CA GLY A 502 7.21 -14.06 6.27
C GLY A 502 8.10 -12.97 5.64
N GLN A 503 8.10 -12.82 4.31
CA GLN A 503 8.89 -11.82 3.59
C GLN A 503 8.50 -10.38 3.97
N GLN A 504 7.25 -10.12 4.34
CA GLN A 504 6.76 -8.79 4.74
C GLN A 504 7.58 -8.12 5.85
N ARG A 505 8.34 -8.88 6.61
CA ARG A 505 9.29 -8.38 7.62
C ARG A 505 10.46 -7.63 7.02
N TYR A 506 10.78 -7.91 5.75
CA TYR A 506 12.01 -7.47 5.11
C TYR A 506 11.77 -6.66 3.84
N GLY A 507 10.67 -6.93 3.14
CA GLY A 507 10.39 -6.26 1.87
C GLY A 507 8.98 -6.56 1.33
N HIS A 508 8.74 -6.03 0.15
CA HIS A 508 7.45 -6.00 -0.53
C HIS A 508 7.52 -6.75 -1.87
N TYR A 509 6.48 -6.63 -2.69
CA TYR A 509 6.44 -7.22 -4.02
C TYR A 509 5.60 -6.39 -4.99
N TRP A 510 5.73 -6.67 -6.29
CA TRP A 510 4.77 -6.26 -7.31
C TRP A 510 4.29 -7.46 -8.14
N THR A 511 3.26 -7.25 -8.91
CA THR A 511 2.54 -8.32 -9.60
C THR A 511 3.12 -8.69 -10.96
N GLY A 512 4.31 -8.19 -11.31
CA GLY A 512 5.03 -8.50 -12.54
C GLY A 512 4.49 -7.77 -13.77
N ASP A 513 4.88 -8.25 -14.94
CA ASP A 513 4.62 -7.68 -16.26
C ASP A 513 3.19 -8.00 -16.75
N ILE A 514 2.22 -7.40 -16.12
CA ILE A 514 0.79 -7.65 -16.31
C ILE A 514 0.23 -7.06 -17.61
N ALA A 515 -0.86 -7.64 -18.13
CA ALA A 515 -1.50 -7.15 -19.34
C ALA A 515 -2.31 -5.87 -19.13
N SER A 516 -2.33 -5.00 -20.14
CA SER A 516 -3.16 -3.78 -20.12
C SER A 516 -4.57 -4.07 -20.64
N THR A 517 -5.39 -4.74 -19.82
CA THR A 517 -6.79 -5.07 -20.13
C THR A 517 -7.68 -4.88 -18.90
N TYR A 518 -8.98 -4.66 -19.10
CA TYR A 518 -9.93 -4.60 -17.99
C TYR A 518 -10.07 -5.92 -17.24
N ASP A 519 -9.91 -7.08 -17.93
CA ASP A 519 -9.86 -8.38 -17.27
C ASP A 519 -8.67 -8.46 -16.30
N GLU A 520 -7.52 -8.01 -16.75
CA GLU A 520 -6.35 -7.95 -15.89
C GLU A 520 -6.53 -6.98 -14.73
N MET A 521 -7.10 -5.77 -14.99
CA MET A 521 -7.40 -4.81 -13.92
C MET A 521 -8.29 -5.43 -12.84
N ARG A 522 -9.34 -6.18 -13.21
CA ARG A 522 -10.18 -6.91 -12.26
C ARG A 522 -9.40 -7.96 -11.47
N GLN A 523 -8.49 -8.67 -12.11
CA GLN A 523 -7.63 -9.64 -11.42
C GLN A 523 -6.66 -8.95 -10.47
N GLN A 524 -6.11 -7.78 -10.84
CA GLN A 524 -5.20 -7.02 -10.00
C GLN A 524 -5.89 -6.45 -8.75
N ILE A 525 -7.15 -6.01 -8.86
CA ILE A 525 -7.94 -5.61 -7.68
C ILE A 525 -8.05 -6.80 -6.70
N ARG A 526 -8.44 -7.97 -7.18
CA ARG A 526 -8.55 -9.19 -6.37
C ARG A 526 -7.20 -9.62 -5.78
N GLY A 527 -6.14 -9.57 -6.58
CA GLY A 527 -4.77 -9.89 -6.16
C GLY A 527 -4.26 -8.97 -5.05
N MET A 528 -4.50 -7.67 -5.17
CA MET A 528 -4.18 -6.68 -4.14
C MET A 528 -4.89 -7.01 -2.81
N LEU A 529 -6.18 -7.32 -2.86
CA LEU A 529 -6.96 -7.66 -1.67
C LEU A 529 -6.48 -8.97 -1.04
N ALA A 530 -6.21 -10.00 -1.85
CA ALA A 530 -5.70 -11.29 -1.37
C ALA A 530 -4.25 -11.19 -0.85
N GLY A 531 -3.41 -10.35 -1.46
CA GLY A 531 -2.09 -10.02 -0.96
C GLY A 531 -2.14 -9.32 0.40
N GLY A 532 -3.07 -8.38 0.58
CA GLY A 532 -3.33 -7.69 1.84
C GLY A 532 -3.70 -8.68 2.97
N LEU A 533 -4.55 -9.66 2.69
CA LEU A 533 -4.88 -10.75 3.62
C LEU A 533 -3.65 -11.61 3.98
N GLY A 534 -2.66 -11.65 3.11
CA GLY A 534 -1.38 -12.34 3.30
C GLY A 534 -0.31 -11.52 4.02
N ALA A 535 -0.66 -10.37 4.61
CA ALA A 535 0.25 -9.42 5.26
C ALA A 535 1.13 -8.60 4.30
N PHE A 536 0.70 -8.40 3.06
CA PHE A 536 1.35 -7.50 2.10
C PHE A 536 0.48 -6.27 1.80
N PRO A 537 0.33 -5.34 2.76
CA PRO A 537 -0.54 -4.17 2.62
C PRO A 537 -0.01 -3.11 1.64
N PHE A 538 1.26 -3.19 1.25
CA PHE A 538 1.97 -2.23 0.40
C PHE A 538 2.30 -2.85 -0.97
N SER A 539 1.35 -3.61 -1.53
CA SER A 539 1.52 -4.21 -2.85
C SER A 539 1.67 -3.16 -3.94
N ASN A 540 2.60 -3.39 -4.86
CA ASN A 540 2.88 -2.55 -6.01
C ASN A 540 2.28 -3.19 -7.28
N ILE A 541 1.68 -2.38 -8.13
CA ILE A 541 1.01 -2.83 -9.36
C ILE A 541 1.40 -1.87 -10.47
N ASP A 542 1.68 -2.38 -11.66
CA ASP A 542 1.95 -1.55 -12.83
C ASP A 542 0.67 -0.81 -13.25
N GLY A 543 0.56 0.46 -12.88
CA GLY A 543 -0.61 1.29 -13.15
C GLY A 543 -0.84 1.48 -14.65
N GLY A 544 -1.96 0.94 -15.17
CA GLY A 544 -2.26 0.89 -16.59
C GLY A 544 -1.78 -0.37 -17.30
N GLY A 545 -1.14 -1.31 -16.58
CA GLY A 545 -0.57 -2.54 -17.12
C GLY A 545 0.77 -2.32 -17.82
N PHE A 546 1.61 -3.36 -17.83
CA PHE A 546 2.94 -3.34 -18.42
C PHE A 546 2.90 -3.63 -19.93
N HIS A 547 2.26 -4.74 -20.33
CA HIS A 547 2.12 -5.11 -21.74
C HIS A 547 0.91 -4.42 -22.36
N GLY A 548 1.04 -3.91 -23.59
CA GLY A 548 -0.09 -3.40 -24.35
C GLY A 548 -1.17 -4.46 -24.54
N GLY A 549 -2.45 -4.04 -24.63
CA GLY A 549 -3.57 -4.92 -24.97
C GLY A 549 -3.45 -5.55 -26.35
N ALA A 550 -4.46 -6.31 -26.78
CA ALA A 550 -4.52 -6.92 -28.09
C ALA A 550 -4.27 -5.86 -29.21
N GLY A 551 -3.24 -6.04 -29.99
CA GLY A 551 -2.77 -5.06 -30.98
C GLY A 551 -1.81 -4.00 -30.44
N GLY A 552 -1.33 -4.09 -29.21
CA GLY A 552 -0.32 -3.18 -28.62
C GLY A 552 -0.84 -1.78 -28.23
N LEU A 553 -2.16 -1.57 -28.30
CA LEU A 553 -2.78 -0.26 -28.04
C LEU A 553 -3.48 -0.23 -26.69
N ILE A 554 -3.23 0.85 -25.93
CA ILE A 554 -4.00 1.16 -24.72
C ILE A 554 -4.94 2.30 -25.08
N SER A 555 -6.24 2.12 -24.83
CA SER A 555 -7.22 3.18 -25.04
C SER A 555 -7.10 4.26 -23.97
N GLU A 556 -7.45 5.50 -24.33
CA GLU A 556 -7.49 6.61 -23.36
C GLU A 556 -8.45 6.32 -22.18
N PRO A 557 -9.69 5.81 -22.38
CA PRO A 557 -10.57 5.45 -21.28
C PRO A 557 -9.95 4.46 -20.30
N PHE A 558 -9.30 3.42 -20.80
CA PHE A 558 -8.65 2.41 -19.98
C PHE A 558 -7.51 3.01 -19.15
N TYR A 559 -6.66 3.84 -19.77
CA TYR A 559 -5.55 4.49 -19.07
C TYR A 559 -6.03 5.44 -17.97
N ARG A 560 -7.08 6.22 -18.24
CA ARG A 560 -7.70 7.14 -17.29
C ARG A 560 -8.32 6.40 -16.09
N ASN A 561 -9.02 5.30 -16.35
CA ASN A 561 -9.66 4.50 -15.29
C ASN A 561 -8.64 3.79 -14.41
N TRP A 562 -7.55 3.29 -14.97
CA TRP A 562 -6.55 2.53 -14.21
C TRP A 562 -5.41 3.40 -13.70
N ALA A 563 -4.58 3.98 -14.58
CA ALA A 563 -3.34 4.64 -14.17
C ALA A 563 -3.56 5.93 -13.38
N ALA A 564 -4.58 6.72 -13.77
CA ALA A 564 -4.91 7.95 -13.06
C ALA A 564 -5.84 7.68 -11.87
N ALA A 565 -7.04 7.13 -12.12
CA ALA A 565 -8.10 7.04 -11.11
C ALA A 565 -7.82 5.93 -10.08
N TRP A 566 -7.90 4.65 -10.47
CA TRP A 566 -7.78 3.56 -9.49
C TRP A 566 -6.41 3.52 -8.80
N SER A 567 -5.31 3.66 -9.54
CA SER A 567 -3.97 3.58 -8.95
C SER A 567 -3.73 4.66 -7.88
N SER A 568 -4.42 5.81 -7.95
CA SER A 568 -4.32 6.86 -6.93
C SER A 568 -4.89 6.46 -5.56
N LEU A 569 -5.76 5.45 -5.49
CA LEU A 569 -6.33 4.87 -4.26
C LEU A 569 -5.95 3.38 -4.11
N SER A 570 -4.84 2.97 -4.70
CA SER A 570 -4.12 1.72 -4.39
C SER A 570 -2.96 2.01 -3.42
N PRO A 571 -2.35 0.99 -2.79
CA PRO A 571 -1.26 1.22 -1.84
C PRO A 571 -0.10 2.03 -2.44
N ILE A 572 0.35 1.68 -3.64
CA ILE A 572 1.43 2.36 -4.36
C ILE A 572 0.91 2.90 -5.69
N TRP A 573 1.13 4.19 -5.94
CA TRP A 573 0.74 4.83 -7.20
C TRP A 573 1.93 4.89 -8.15
N ARG A 574 2.04 3.90 -9.03
CA ARG A 574 3.15 3.76 -9.99
C ARG A 574 2.63 3.45 -11.39
N PRO A 575 2.31 4.44 -12.22
CA PRO A 575 2.12 4.23 -13.66
C PRO A 575 3.41 3.67 -14.28
N HIS A 576 3.31 2.48 -14.91
CA HIS A 576 4.47 1.79 -15.46
C HIS A 576 4.10 1.01 -16.72
N SER A 577 5.02 0.90 -17.68
CA SER A 577 4.80 0.19 -18.94
C SER A 577 6.11 -0.33 -19.50
N GLY A 578 6.08 -1.51 -20.12
CA GLY A 578 7.17 -2.06 -20.93
C GLY A 578 7.26 -1.46 -22.34
N ALA A 579 6.30 -0.58 -22.71
CA ALA A 579 6.26 0.03 -24.03
C ALA A 579 7.48 0.94 -24.29
N SER A 580 8.10 0.80 -25.45
CA SER A 580 8.96 1.84 -26.00
C SER A 580 8.11 2.91 -26.70
N THR A 581 8.57 4.17 -26.67
CA THR A 581 7.89 5.29 -27.31
C THR A 581 7.66 5.11 -28.81
N THR A 582 8.27 4.10 -29.42
CA THR A 582 8.24 3.83 -30.86
C THR A 582 7.31 2.72 -31.31
N SER A 583 6.78 1.90 -30.38
CA SER A 583 6.14 0.62 -30.76
C SER A 583 4.74 0.36 -30.26
N GLN A 584 4.15 1.18 -29.40
CA GLN A 584 2.87 0.86 -28.75
C GLN A 584 1.92 2.05 -28.63
N GLY A 585 1.19 2.34 -29.71
CA GLY A 585 0.00 3.18 -29.68
C GLY A 585 0.08 4.59 -29.06
N PRO A 586 -1.04 5.31 -28.97
CA PRO A 586 -1.04 6.72 -28.57
C PRO A 586 -0.60 6.99 -27.11
N ILE A 587 -0.57 5.95 -26.23
CA ILE A 587 -0.16 6.11 -24.84
C ILE A 587 1.01 5.17 -24.52
N ALA A 588 2.12 5.36 -25.23
CA ALA A 588 3.37 4.63 -25.01
C ALA A 588 4.07 5.09 -23.72
N SER A 589 4.16 6.38 -23.49
CA SER A 589 4.63 6.96 -22.23
C SER A 589 3.53 6.90 -21.15
N ARG A 590 3.91 6.52 -19.92
CA ARG A 590 3.01 6.62 -18.75
C ARG A 590 3.13 7.94 -18.02
N TRP A 591 3.97 8.86 -18.46
CA TRP A 591 4.11 10.18 -17.86
C TRP A 591 2.91 11.07 -18.19
N PRO A 592 2.23 11.64 -17.18
CA PRO A 592 1.12 12.55 -17.40
C PRO A 592 1.49 13.74 -18.29
N LEU A 593 2.71 14.24 -18.14
CA LEU A 593 3.22 15.37 -18.92
C LEU A 593 3.20 15.12 -20.45
N ASP A 594 3.33 13.85 -20.86
CA ASP A 594 3.37 13.46 -22.27
C ASP A 594 1.97 13.17 -22.83
N GLN A 595 0.92 13.32 -22.02
CA GLN A 595 -0.46 13.01 -22.36
C GLN A 595 -1.26 14.24 -22.80
N ASN A 596 -2.46 14.01 -23.30
CA ASN A 596 -3.39 15.09 -23.64
C ASN A 596 -3.95 15.79 -22.39
N ALA A 597 -4.61 16.94 -22.60
CA ALA A 597 -5.12 17.78 -21.52
C ALA A 597 -6.15 17.09 -20.62
N THR A 598 -6.94 16.15 -21.16
CA THR A 598 -7.96 15.40 -20.40
C THR A 598 -7.30 14.45 -19.40
N ILE A 599 -6.33 13.67 -19.84
CA ILE A 599 -5.54 12.77 -18.97
C ILE A 599 -4.78 13.58 -17.93
N GLN A 600 -4.17 14.70 -18.36
CA GLN A 600 -3.47 15.60 -17.44
C GLN A 600 -4.39 16.14 -16.34
N ALA A 601 -5.63 16.49 -16.68
CA ALA A 601 -6.62 16.95 -15.70
C ALA A 601 -6.96 15.86 -14.68
N ASP A 602 -7.11 14.61 -15.12
CA ASP A 602 -7.34 13.47 -14.21
C ASP A 602 -6.15 13.27 -13.25
N PHE A 603 -4.92 13.31 -13.75
CA PHE A 603 -3.74 13.15 -12.88
C PHE A 603 -3.59 14.30 -11.86
N ARG A 604 -3.95 15.54 -12.22
CA ARG A 604 -3.99 16.64 -11.25
C ARG A 604 -5.07 16.42 -10.20
N LYS A 605 -6.30 16.06 -10.62
CA LYS A 605 -7.43 15.76 -9.73
C LYS A 605 -7.07 14.68 -8.72
N TYR A 606 -6.53 13.56 -9.18
CA TYR A 606 -6.20 12.43 -8.32
C TYR A 606 -4.89 12.62 -7.54
N GLY A 607 -3.97 13.40 -8.10
CA GLY A 607 -2.80 13.89 -7.36
C GLY A 607 -3.19 14.75 -6.17
N GLU A 608 -4.07 15.73 -6.38
CA GLU A 608 -4.62 16.56 -5.29
C GLU A 608 -5.34 15.70 -4.25
N LEU A 609 -6.20 14.78 -4.68
CA LEU A 609 -6.90 13.87 -3.78
C LEU A 609 -5.92 13.06 -2.92
N ARG A 610 -4.97 12.34 -3.55
CA ARG A 610 -4.03 11.47 -2.86
C ARG A 610 -3.13 12.24 -1.90
N TYR A 611 -2.56 13.36 -2.35
CA TYR A 611 -1.60 14.12 -1.55
C TYR A 611 -2.26 14.84 -0.38
N THR A 612 -3.48 15.32 -0.56
CA THR A 612 -4.24 15.88 0.57
C THR A 612 -4.65 14.80 1.57
N LEU A 613 -4.94 13.56 1.13
CA LEU A 613 -5.26 12.42 1.98
C LEU A 613 -4.03 11.74 2.59
N LEU A 614 -2.81 12.19 2.36
CA LEU A 614 -1.60 11.53 2.90
C LEU A 614 -1.64 11.31 4.43
N PRO A 615 -2.14 12.21 5.28
CA PRO A 615 -2.23 11.92 6.72
C PRO A 615 -3.19 10.77 7.05
N TYR A 616 -4.28 10.62 6.29
CA TYR A 616 -5.15 9.46 6.37
C TYR A 616 -4.44 8.19 5.85
N ILE A 617 -3.87 8.25 4.63
CA ILE A 617 -3.16 7.14 3.97
C ILE A 617 -2.00 6.65 4.85
N TYR A 618 -1.22 7.56 5.41
CA TYR A 618 -0.07 7.20 6.23
C TYR A 618 -0.49 6.63 7.59
N SER A 619 -1.59 7.10 8.16
CA SER A 619 -2.14 6.52 9.40
C SER A 619 -2.61 5.09 9.20
N ILE A 620 -3.31 4.78 8.10
CA ILE A 620 -3.71 3.39 7.79
C ILE A 620 -2.52 2.51 7.40
N ALA A 621 -1.45 3.09 6.86
CA ALA A 621 -0.19 2.37 6.64
C ALA A 621 0.50 2.00 7.97
N HIS A 622 0.50 2.90 8.95
CA HIS A 622 0.94 2.60 10.31
C HIS A 622 0.09 1.52 10.99
N GLU A 623 -1.23 1.56 10.81
CA GLU A 623 -2.12 0.50 11.28
C GLU A 623 -1.75 -0.85 10.66
N ALA A 624 -1.52 -0.88 9.35
CA ALA A 624 -1.09 -2.09 8.66
C ALA A 624 0.24 -2.64 9.19
N ALA A 625 1.22 -1.79 9.43
CA ALA A 625 2.51 -2.17 9.98
C ALA A 625 2.47 -2.61 11.46
N THR A 626 1.43 -2.25 12.20
CA THR A 626 1.31 -2.56 13.64
C THR A 626 0.32 -3.68 13.95
N THR A 627 -0.72 -3.84 13.14
CA THR A 627 -1.81 -4.81 13.37
C THR A 627 -1.96 -5.84 12.25
N GLY A 628 -1.32 -5.62 11.10
CA GLY A 628 -1.53 -6.45 9.91
C GLY A 628 -2.83 -6.13 9.14
N MET A 629 -3.60 -5.13 9.58
CA MET A 629 -4.80 -4.68 8.87
C MET A 629 -4.41 -4.06 7.53
N PRO A 630 -4.85 -4.57 6.36
CA PRO A 630 -4.44 -4.01 5.08
C PRO A 630 -5.00 -2.61 4.85
N MET A 631 -4.28 -1.80 4.06
CA MET A 631 -4.76 -0.47 3.65
C MET A 631 -6.00 -0.59 2.77
N ALA A 632 -5.93 -1.46 1.74
CA ALA A 632 -7.07 -1.86 0.92
C ALA A 632 -7.71 -3.10 1.54
N ARG A 633 -8.84 -2.93 2.21
CA ARG A 633 -9.54 -3.99 2.95
C ARG A 633 -10.57 -4.66 2.06
N ALA A 634 -10.43 -5.95 1.82
CA ALA A 634 -11.52 -6.73 1.25
C ALA A 634 -12.79 -6.56 2.10
N MET A 635 -13.95 -6.42 1.48
CA MET A 635 -15.22 -6.18 2.18
C MET A 635 -15.48 -7.20 3.31
N VAL A 636 -15.00 -8.41 3.15
CA VAL A 636 -15.14 -9.49 4.14
C VAL A 636 -14.46 -9.20 5.47
N ILE A 637 -13.49 -8.29 5.53
CA ILE A 637 -12.75 -7.97 6.77
C ILE A 637 -13.66 -7.24 7.74
N ASP A 638 -14.37 -6.23 7.28
CA ASP A 638 -15.22 -5.38 8.10
C ASP A 638 -16.68 -5.87 8.13
N TYR A 639 -17.08 -6.69 7.14
CA TYR A 639 -18.46 -7.21 6.97
C TYR A 639 -18.51 -8.74 6.89
N GLN A 640 -17.72 -9.41 7.73
CA GLN A 640 -17.50 -10.86 7.75
C GLN A 640 -18.78 -11.73 7.69
N ASN A 641 -19.87 -11.28 8.32
CA ASN A 641 -21.13 -12.01 8.41
C ASN A 641 -22.17 -11.59 7.36
N ARG A 642 -21.75 -10.87 6.31
CA ARG A 642 -22.63 -10.39 5.25
C ARG A 642 -22.38 -11.17 3.95
N PRO A 643 -23.37 -11.90 3.40
CA PRO A 643 -23.16 -12.64 2.14
C PRO A 643 -22.67 -11.77 0.98
N ASN A 644 -23.12 -10.51 0.88
CA ASN A 644 -22.70 -9.60 -0.17
C ASN A 644 -21.20 -9.28 -0.13
N ALA A 645 -20.58 -9.35 1.04
CA ALA A 645 -19.14 -9.10 1.19
C ALA A 645 -18.27 -10.07 0.39
N TYR A 646 -18.76 -11.26 0.11
CA TYR A 646 -18.06 -12.30 -0.64
C TYR A 646 -18.26 -12.22 -2.15
N SER A 647 -19.34 -11.58 -2.61
CA SER A 647 -19.64 -11.42 -4.04
C SER A 647 -19.11 -10.11 -4.62
N HIS A 648 -18.84 -9.10 -3.79
CA HIS A 648 -18.39 -7.77 -4.23
C HIS A 648 -16.87 -7.65 -4.12
N ASP A 649 -16.13 -8.50 -4.82
CA ASP A 649 -14.67 -8.63 -4.79
C ASP A 649 -13.92 -7.63 -5.68
N LEU A 650 -14.65 -6.70 -6.31
CA LEU A 650 -14.09 -5.60 -7.09
C LEU A 650 -14.27 -4.23 -6.42
N GLN A 651 -14.83 -4.22 -5.20
CA GLN A 651 -14.85 -3.04 -4.34
C GLN A 651 -14.17 -3.36 -3.01
N TYR A 652 -13.69 -2.33 -2.32
CA TYR A 652 -12.96 -2.49 -1.07
C TYR A 652 -13.08 -1.25 -0.20
N LEU A 653 -12.76 -1.39 1.08
CA LEU A 653 -12.55 -0.24 1.94
C LEU A 653 -11.08 0.21 1.88
N TRP A 654 -10.86 1.50 1.63
CA TRP A 654 -9.58 2.15 1.79
C TRP A 654 -9.47 2.72 3.20
N GLY A 655 -8.78 1.98 4.09
CA GLY A 655 -8.88 2.20 5.54
C GLY A 655 -10.30 1.94 6.06
N PRO A 656 -10.68 2.52 7.22
CA PRO A 656 -11.97 2.24 7.84
C PRO A 656 -13.16 2.99 7.24
N SER A 657 -12.93 4.01 6.39
CA SER A 657 -13.95 5.02 6.12
C SER A 657 -14.31 5.24 4.65
N LEU A 658 -13.44 4.84 3.71
CA LEU A 658 -13.63 5.10 2.28
C LEU A 658 -13.95 3.80 1.54
N LEU A 659 -15.12 3.71 0.91
CA LEU A 659 -15.48 2.62 0.01
C LEU A 659 -15.08 3.01 -1.42
N VAL A 660 -14.22 2.21 -2.03
CA VAL A 660 -13.69 2.39 -3.38
C VAL A 660 -14.23 1.30 -4.29
N ALA A 661 -14.86 1.69 -5.37
CA ALA A 661 -15.34 0.78 -6.43
C ALA A 661 -14.75 1.21 -7.78
N PRO A 662 -13.58 0.66 -8.18
CA PRO A 662 -12.91 1.04 -9.43
C PRO A 662 -13.78 0.79 -10.66
N VAL A 663 -13.69 1.69 -11.63
CA VAL A 663 -14.38 1.53 -12.92
C VAL A 663 -13.57 0.58 -13.81
N THR A 664 -14.06 -0.65 -13.96
CA THR A 664 -13.37 -1.75 -14.66
C THR A 664 -13.92 -2.04 -16.06
N GLN A 665 -14.46 -1.02 -16.71
CA GLN A 665 -15.01 -1.04 -18.07
C GLN A 665 -15.00 0.38 -18.63
N ASP A 666 -15.33 0.57 -19.91
CA ASP A 666 -15.47 1.91 -20.45
C ASP A 666 -16.62 2.67 -19.76
N GLY A 667 -16.51 4.00 -19.65
CA GLY A 667 -17.51 4.83 -19.00
C GLY A 667 -18.84 4.82 -19.71
N GLY A 668 -19.90 5.24 -18.99
CA GLY A 668 -21.30 5.25 -19.47
C GLY A 668 -22.08 3.97 -19.17
N ALA A 669 -21.44 2.95 -18.64
CA ALA A 669 -22.11 1.73 -18.18
C ALA A 669 -22.57 1.87 -16.72
N THR A 670 -23.60 1.14 -16.34
CA THR A 670 -24.02 1.04 -14.95
C THR A 670 -23.15 0.03 -14.21
N GLN A 671 -22.59 0.44 -13.08
CA GLN A 671 -21.88 -0.41 -12.13
C GLN A 671 -22.72 -0.56 -10.87
N ASN A 672 -22.88 -1.78 -10.40
CA ASN A 672 -23.57 -2.05 -9.13
C ASN A 672 -22.59 -1.92 -7.98
N VAL A 673 -22.92 -1.10 -6.99
CA VAL A 673 -22.09 -0.85 -5.80
C VAL A 673 -22.88 -1.28 -4.57
N TRP A 674 -22.37 -2.23 -3.84
CA TRP A 674 -22.95 -2.63 -2.56
C TRP A 674 -22.55 -1.63 -1.47
N LEU A 675 -23.53 -0.98 -0.89
CA LEU A 675 -23.40 -0.15 0.30
C LEU A 675 -23.95 -0.94 1.49
N PRO A 676 -23.11 -1.43 2.41
CA PRO A 676 -23.53 -2.31 3.52
C PRO A 676 -24.65 -1.73 4.39
N ALA A 677 -25.64 -2.55 4.74
CA ALA A 677 -26.74 -2.19 5.62
C ALA A 677 -26.24 -1.83 7.04
N GLY A 678 -26.93 -0.92 7.70
CA GLY A 678 -26.61 -0.40 9.03
C GLY A 678 -25.67 0.81 8.99
N ASP A 679 -25.08 1.12 7.85
CA ASP A 679 -24.27 2.30 7.62
C ASP A 679 -24.97 3.29 6.69
N THR A 680 -24.66 4.56 6.86
CA THR A 680 -25.00 5.62 5.91
C THR A 680 -23.73 6.05 5.17
N TRP A 681 -23.85 6.30 3.87
CA TRP A 681 -22.73 6.59 2.99
C TRP A 681 -22.93 7.91 2.26
N TYR A 682 -21.89 8.67 2.08
CA TYR A 682 -21.88 9.86 1.25
C TYR A 682 -21.17 9.56 -0.06
N ASN A 683 -21.79 9.90 -1.20
CA ASN A 683 -21.01 10.01 -2.43
C ASN A 683 -19.93 11.09 -2.21
N PHE A 684 -18.67 10.73 -2.34
CA PHE A 684 -17.54 11.63 -2.03
C PHE A 684 -17.52 12.89 -2.90
N TRP A 685 -17.93 12.76 -4.16
CA TRP A 685 -17.88 13.87 -5.12
C TRP A 685 -19.07 14.80 -5.05
N ALA A 686 -20.22 14.30 -4.67
CA ALA A 686 -21.50 15.01 -4.70
C ALA A 686 -22.09 15.34 -3.32
N ASP A 687 -21.52 14.82 -2.23
CA ASP A 687 -22.04 14.92 -0.86
C ASP A 687 -23.49 14.39 -0.69
N ILE A 688 -23.93 13.49 -1.59
CA ILE A 688 -25.27 12.88 -1.53
C ILE A 688 -25.24 11.69 -0.57
N LYS A 689 -26.21 11.68 0.37
CA LYS A 689 -26.37 10.58 1.34
C LYS A 689 -27.12 9.40 0.73
N HIS A 690 -26.62 8.20 1.01
CA HIS A 690 -27.25 6.91 0.69
C HIS A 690 -27.33 6.07 1.96
N VAL A 691 -28.48 5.48 2.22
CA VAL A 691 -28.63 4.49 3.30
C VAL A 691 -28.21 3.14 2.74
N GLY A 692 -27.27 2.48 3.42
CA GLY A 692 -26.81 1.17 3.00
C GLY A 692 -27.90 0.11 3.14
N THR A 693 -27.88 -0.87 2.23
CA THR A 693 -28.82 -2.01 2.24
C THR A 693 -28.15 -3.27 1.69
N ASP A 694 -28.52 -4.43 2.26
CA ASP A 694 -28.08 -5.73 1.75
C ASP A 694 -29.08 -6.32 0.73
N ALA A 695 -30.23 -5.66 0.53
CA ALA A 695 -31.30 -6.16 -0.35
C ALA A 695 -31.07 -5.85 -1.83
N ALA A 696 -30.35 -4.77 -2.13
CA ALA A 696 -30.07 -4.36 -3.51
C ALA A 696 -28.83 -3.48 -3.56
N ASP A 697 -28.05 -3.63 -4.61
CA ASP A 697 -26.93 -2.74 -4.92
C ASP A 697 -27.41 -1.38 -5.42
N LEU A 698 -26.60 -0.35 -5.21
CA LEU A 698 -26.80 0.95 -5.80
C LEU A 698 -26.35 0.93 -7.26
N PRO A 699 -27.26 1.13 -8.24
CA PRO A 699 -26.86 1.28 -9.63
C PRO A 699 -26.20 2.66 -9.81
N TYR A 700 -24.94 2.67 -10.21
CA TYR A 700 -24.15 3.88 -10.43
C TYR A 700 -23.75 3.99 -11.89
N VAL A 701 -24.10 5.09 -12.54
CA VAL A 701 -23.66 5.37 -13.92
C VAL A 701 -22.24 5.93 -13.87
N THR A 702 -21.30 5.18 -14.41
CA THR A 702 -19.87 5.51 -14.37
C THR A 702 -19.46 6.47 -15.48
N HIS A 703 -18.41 7.25 -15.22
CA HIS A 703 -17.79 8.11 -16.22
C HIS A 703 -16.31 7.70 -16.41
N THR A 704 -15.82 7.87 -17.62
CA THR A 704 -14.39 7.63 -17.94
C THR A 704 -13.50 8.54 -17.12
N GLY A 705 -12.46 7.94 -16.48
CA GLY A 705 -11.56 8.67 -15.61
C GLY A 705 -12.15 8.99 -14.24
N GLU A 706 -13.25 8.33 -13.88
CA GLU A 706 -13.84 8.43 -12.56
C GLU A 706 -13.40 7.28 -11.66
N ILE A 707 -13.32 7.53 -10.35
CA ILE A 707 -13.35 6.50 -9.33
C ILE A 707 -14.62 6.66 -8.51
N VAL A 708 -15.40 5.59 -8.43
CA VAL A 708 -16.62 5.58 -7.59
C VAL A 708 -16.19 5.47 -6.14
N LEU A 709 -16.48 6.50 -5.37
CA LEU A 709 -15.98 6.69 -4.01
C LEU A 709 -17.10 7.13 -3.08
N PHE A 710 -17.24 6.39 -1.97
CA PHE A 710 -18.18 6.72 -0.91
C PHE A 710 -17.46 6.86 0.43
N VAL A 711 -17.99 7.73 1.27
CA VAL A 711 -17.50 7.96 2.63
C VAL A 711 -18.55 7.50 3.62
N LYS A 712 -18.13 6.76 4.63
CA LYS A 712 -19.00 6.31 5.71
C LYS A 712 -19.40 7.49 6.60
N ALA A 713 -20.67 7.59 7.01
CA ALA A 713 -21.08 8.54 8.05
C ALA A 713 -20.33 8.26 9.36
N GLY A 714 -19.98 9.31 10.09
CA GLY A 714 -19.09 9.27 11.25
C GLY A 714 -17.61 9.36 10.88
N ALA A 715 -17.24 9.26 9.59
CA ALA A 715 -15.86 9.35 9.18
C ALA A 715 -15.24 10.71 9.53
N ILE A 716 -13.98 10.66 9.99
CA ILE A 716 -13.10 11.81 10.12
C ILE A 716 -11.91 11.53 9.22
N LEU A 717 -11.79 12.26 8.10
CA LEU A 717 -10.68 12.14 7.17
C LEU A 717 -9.69 13.28 7.40
N PRO A 718 -8.55 13.03 8.05
CA PRO A 718 -7.50 14.04 8.15
C PRO A 718 -6.86 14.28 6.78
N ARG A 719 -6.64 15.55 6.46
CA ARG A 719 -6.01 16.02 5.22
C ARG A 719 -4.94 17.05 5.54
N TYR A 720 -3.92 17.12 4.69
CA TYR A 720 -3.03 18.29 4.63
C TYR A 720 -3.42 19.18 3.45
N GLN A 721 -2.91 20.38 3.43
CA GLN A 721 -2.90 21.18 2.22
C GLN A 721 -2.17 20.42 1.12
N TYR A 722 -2.61 20.57 -0.13
CA TYR A 722 -1.92 19.96 -1.26
C TYR A 722 -0.47 20.44 -1.31
N ALA A 723 0.45 19.53 -1.54
CA ALA A 723 1.85 19.78 -1.84
C ALA A 723 2.29 18.86 -2.98
N GLN A 724 3.20 19.33 -3.81
CA GLN A 724 3.71 18.55 -4.95
C GLN A 724 4.75 17.51 -4.57
N SER A 725 5.11 17.42 -3.29
CA SER A 725 5.95 16.35 -2.72
C SER A 725 5.58 16.12 -1.25
N THR A 726 5.75 14.89 -0.80
CA THR A 726 5.60 14.51 0.60
C THR A 726 6.60 15.23 1.52
N ALA A 727 7.74 15.68 0.97
CA ALA A 727 8.74 16.46 1.70
C ALA A 727 8.27 17.89 2.03
N PHE A 728 7.26 18.40 1.32
CA PHE A 728 6.77 19.80 1.45
C PHE A 728 5.41 19.89 2.14
N LEU A 729 4.92 18.81 2.76
CA LEU A 729 3.65 18.79 3.45
C LEU A 729 3.60 19.79 4.61
N ASN A 730 2.59 20.66 4.61
CA ASN A 730 2.36 21.60 5.70
C ASN A 730 1.69 20.91 6.91
N LYS A 731 2.48 20.38 7.82
CA LYS A 731 1.99 19.73 9.04
C LYS A 731 1.46 20.74 10.09
N ARG A 732 1.62 22.05 9.87
CA ARG A 732 1.11 23.12 10.77
C ARG A 732 -0.37 23.42 10.54
N GLN A 733 -0.96 23.03 9.41
CA GLN A 733 -2.40 23.06 9.18
C GLN A 733 -2.93 21.66 8.97
N LEU A 734 -3.87 21.23 9.80
CA LEU A 734 -4.55 19.95 9.67
C LEU A 734 -6.01 20.21 9.33
N GLU A 735 -6.48 19.65 8.25
CA GLU A 735 -7.85 19.71 7.78
C GLU A 735 -8.56 18.40 8.13
N LEU A 736 -9.78 18.49 8.61
CA LEU A 736 -10.60 17.35 9.02
C LEU A 736 -11.91 17.40 8.25
N GLU A 737 -12.15 16.45 7.34
CA GLU A 737 -13.46 16.27 6.73
C GLU A 737 -14.28 15.35 7.63
N VAL A 738 -15.36 15.85 8.20
CA VAL A 738 -16.25 15.14 9.14
C VAL A 738 -17.60 14.90 8.49
N TYR A 739 -18.03 13.66 8.40
CA TYR A 739 -19.27 13.27 7.72
C TYR A 739 -20.34 12.94 8.74
N ALA A 740 -21.31 13.84 8.95
CA ALA A 740 -22.37 13.70 9.95
C ALA A 740 -23.32 12.52 9.65
N GLY A 741 -23.95 11.98 10.70
CA GLY A 741 -24.93 10.90 10.62
C GLY A 741 -24.62 9.66 11.45
N ALA A 742 -23.43 9.61 12.06
CA ALA A 742 -23.03 8.62 13.07
C ALA A 742 -21.86 9.18 13.89
N ASP A 743 -21.64 8.65 15.07
CA ASP A 743 -20.42 8.93 15.86
C ASP A 743 -19.20 8.33 15.17
N GLY A 744 -18.02 8.92 15.39
CA GLY A 744 -16.80 8.45 14.78
C GLY A 744 -15.52 8.79 15.52
N THR A 745 -14.48 8.01 15.24
CA THR A 745 -13.14 8.23 15.77
C THR A 745 -12.09 7.95 14.71
N PHE A 746 -10.95 8.64 14.81
CA PHE A 746 -9.78 8.34 13.99
C PHE A 746 -8.51 8.65 14.77
N ASN A 747 -7.47 7.82 14.62
CA ASN A 747 -6.15 8.06 15.17
C ASN A 747 -5.21 8.53 14.05
N LEU A 748 -4.89 9.82 14.03
CA LEU A 748 -3.87 10.35 13.16
C LEU A 748 -2.49 9.95 13.71
N VAL A 749 -1.71 9.24 12.91
CA VAL A 749 -0.35 8.82 13.25
C VAL A 749 0.63 9.56 12.38
N GLU A 750 1.62 10.18 13.00
CA GLU A 750 2.67 10.94 12.33
C GLU A 750 4.04 10.57 12.90
N ASP A 751 5.05 10.58 12.05
CA ASP A 751 6.46 10.45 12.40
C ASP A 751 7.34 11.27 11.42
N ASP A 752 8.65 11.00 11.40
CA ASP A 752 9.57 11.70 10.49
C ASP A 752 9.38 11.32 9.01
N GLY A 753 8.65 10.25 8.72
CA GLY A 753 8.38 9.76 7.37
C GLY A 753 9.56 9.05 6.69
N VAL A 754 10.72 8.98 7.30
CA VAL A 754 11.97 8.53 6.67
C VAL A 754 12.64 7.41 7.43
N THR A 755 12.80 7.55 8.75
CA THR A 755 13.65 6.66 9.54
C THR A 755 12.89 5.52 10.23
N GLU A 756 13.63 4.52 10.69
CA GLU A 756 13.11 3.44 11.55
C GLU A 756 12.85 3.86 13.00
N SER A 757 13.06 5.13 13.35
CA SER A 757 12.91 5.63 14.73
C SER A 757 11.53 5.35 15.31
N HIS A 758 10.45 5.35 14.47
CA HIS A 758 9.11 4.99 14.90
C HIS A 758 9.03 3.57 15.49
N ARG A 759 9.83 2.63 14.99
CA ARG A 759 9.88 1.22 15.42
C ARG A 759 10.92 1.00 16.51
N VAL A 760 12.12 1.58 16.35
CA VAL A 760 13.28 1.33 17.24
C VAL A 760 13.15 2.06 18.57
N SER A 761 12.73 3.32 18.55
CA SER A 761 12.60 4.19 19.74
C SER A 761 11.18 4.63 20.06
N GLY A 762 10.20 4.26 19.25
CA GLY A 762 8.81 4.73 19.40
C GLY A 762 8.59 6.19 19.00
N ALA A 763 9.53 6.81 18.25
CA ALA A 763 9.47 8.21 17.85
C ALA A 763 8.36 8.48 16.82
N ARG A 764 7.14 8.58 17.30
CA ARG A 764 5.92 8.90 16.55
C ARG A 764 4.93 9.65 17.45
N SER A 765 3.97 10.31 16.85
CA SER A 765 2.85 10.92 17.55
C SER A 765 1.52 10.29 17.13
N VAL A 766 0.59 10.15 18.08
CA VAL A 766 -0.77 9.68 17.84
C VAL A 766 -1.75 10.70 18.35
N THR A 767 -2.49 11.34 17.45
CA THR A 767 -3.54 12.33 17.75
C THR A 767 -4.91 11.67 17.63
N ALA A 768 -5.62 11.52 18.73
CA ALA A 768 -6.96 10.98 18.72
C ALA A 768 -7.97 12.06 18.31
N LEU A 769 -8.79 11.76 17.31
CA LEU A 769 -9.87 12.58 16.77
C LEU A 769 -11.19 11.88 17.07
N THR A 770 -12.19 12.63 17.56
CA THR A 770 -13.51 12.10 17.89
C THR A 770 -14.59 13.03 17.36
N TRP A 771 -15.58 12.48 16.70
CA TRP A 771 -16.83 13.13 16.31
C TRP A 771 -17.98 12.56 17.11
N THR A 772 -18.80 13.43 17.71
CA THR A 772 -20.06 13.08 18.38
C THR A 772 -21.20 13.72 17.61
N ASP A 773 -21.94 12.92 16.86
CA ASP A 773 -22.95 13.39 15.90
C ASP A 773 -24.09 14.15 16.54
N ALA A 774 -24.71 13.59 17.58
CA ALA A 774 -25.81 14.21 18.30
C ALA A 774 -25.46 15.59 18.91
N ALA A 775 -24.17 15.83 19.19
CA ALA A 775 -23.67 17.09 19.72
C ALA A 775 -23.08 18.02 18.65
N THR A 776 -22.98 17.56 17.40
CA THR A 776 -22.26 18.26 16.30
C THR A 776 -20.88 18.72 16.76
N ARG A 777 -20.15 17.81 17.43
CA ARG A 777 -18.92 18.17 18.17
C ARG A 777 -17.74 17.34 17.72
N THR A 778 -16.67 18.03 17.34
CA THR A 778 -15.35 17.42 17.10
C THR A 778 -14.41 17.70 18.26
N VAL A 779 -13.79 16.64 18.81
CA VAL A 779 -12.74 16.75 19.82
C VAL A 779 -11.42 16.29 19.21
N ILE A 780 -10.42 17.15 19.28
CA ILE A 780 -9.06 16.90 18.84
C ILE A 780 -8.18 16.86 20.09
N ARG A 781 -7.48 15.76 20.29
CA ARG A 781 -6.57 15.63 21.43
C ARG A 781 -5.17 16.10 21.09
N HIS A 782 -4.42 16.51 22.08
CA HIS A 782 -2.97 16.64 21.95
C HIS A 782 -2.35 15.25 21.65
N PRO A 783 -1.29 15.20 20.84
CA PRO A 783 -0.67 13.92 20.49
C PRO A 783 -0.08 13.21 21.71
N GLN A 784 -0.14 11.89 21.67
CA GLN A 784 0.68 11.02 22.52
C GLN A 784 1.97 10.72 21.77
N GLY A 785 3.12 10.99 22.39
CA GLY A 785 4.43 10.87 21.78
C GLY A 785 4.80 12.06 20.91
N THR A 786 6.01 12.03 20.39
CA THR A 786 6.58 13.05 19.51
C THR A 786 7.62 12.45 18.59
N TYR A 787 8.05 13.22 17.59
CA TYR A 787 9.07 12.82 16.61
C TYR A 787 9.84 14.05 16.12
N THR A 788 10.98 13.82 15.47
CA THR A 788 11.79 14.90 14.88
C THR A 788 11.04 15.56 13.73
N GLY A 789 10.82 16.88 13.81
CA GLY A 789 10.04 17.64 12.82
C GLY A 789 8.55 17.76 13.16
N ALA A 790 8.11 17.34 14.35
CA ALA A 790 6.74 17.58 14.81
C ALA A 790 6.46 19.09 14.92
N PRO A 791 5.29 19.57 14.44
CA PRO A 791 4.98 20.99 14.49
C PRO A 791 4.79 21.50 15.93
N ALA A 792 5.34 22.66 16.23
CA ALA A 792 5.17 23.29 17.56
C ALA A 792 3.76 23.90 17.77
N THR A 793 3.12 24.28 16.68
CA THR A 793 1.75 24.82 16.68
C THR A 793 0.96 24.21 15.53
N ARG A 794 -0.37 24.15 15.67
CA ARG A 794 -1.24 23.63 14.61
C ARG A 794 -2.54 24.42 14.54
N ARG A 795 -2.95 24.77 13.31
CA ARG A 795 -4.29 25.25 13.01
C ARG A 795 -5.12 24.04 12.57
N TYR A 796 -6.38 24.03 12.97
CA TYR A 796 -7.34 23.04 12.52
C TYR A 796 -8.40 23.68 11.64
N VAL A 797 -8.70 23.04 10.51
CA VAL A 797 -9.81 23.38 9.62
C VAL A 797 -10.77 22.21 9.65
N VAL A 798 -11.92 22.35 10.30
CA VAL A 798 -12.90 21.28 10.45
C VAL A 798 -14.07 21.55 9.51
N ARG A 799 -14.26 20.69 8.49
CA ARG A 799 -15.36 20.76 7.54
C ARG A 799 -16.38 19.69 7.89
N ILE A 800 -17.59 20.13 8.27
CA ILE A 800 -18.66 19.23 8.69
C ILE A 800 -19.66 19.14 7.54
N HIS A 801 -19.74 17.94 6.95
CA HIS A 801 -20.62 17.61 5.84
C HIS A 801 -22.01 17.20 6.30
N GLY A 802 -23.02 17.48 5.48
CA GLY A 802 -24.37 16.96 5.64
C GLY A 802 -25.22 17.64 6.71
N LEU A 803 -24.85 18.83 7.14
CA LEU A 803 -25.68 19.62 8.04
C LEU A 803 -26.93 20.15 7.29
N THR A 804 -28.09 20.08 7.94
CA THR A 804 -29.35 20.57 7.36
C THR A 804 -29.48 22.10 7.42
N ALA A 805 -28.86 22.73 8.42
CA ALA A 805 -28.82 24.17 8.62
C ALA A 805 -27.50 24.59 9.30
N PRO A 806 -26.99 25.80 9.00
CA PRO A 806 -25.80 26.28 9.63
C PRO A 806 -26.08 26.68 11.09
N VAL A 807 -25.12 26.46 11.96
CA VAL A 807 -25.16 26.85 13.40
C VAL A 807 -23.95 27.69 13.72
N GLY A 808 -24.08 28.58 14.70
CA GLY A 808 -22.91 29.28 15.24
C GLY A 808 -22.00 28.31 15.96
N MET A 809 -20.71 28.43 15.73
CA MET A 809 -19.69 27.53 16.30
C MET A 809 -18.77 28.28 17.26
N ARG A 810 -18.16 27.53 18.16
CA ARG A 810 -17.12 28.02 19.09
C ARG A 810 -16.00 26.99 19.21
N VAL A 811 -14.86 27.44 19.70
CA VAL A 811 -13.69 26.60 20.01
C VAL A 811 -13.40 26.73 21.51
N ASN A 812 -13.19 25.57 22.16
CA ASN A 812 -12.79 25.47 23.58
C ASN A 812 -13.68 26.29 24.53
N GLY A 813 -14.99 26.27 24.31
CA GLY A 813 -15.94 27.01 25.15
C GLY A 813 -15.90 28.56 25.03
N GLY A 814 -15.17 29.07 24.04
CA GLY A 814 -15.08 30.49 23.73
C GLY A 814 -16.39 31.08 23.19
N GLY A 815 -16.36 32.33 22.77
CA GLY A 815 -17.51 33.02 22.13
C GLY A 815 -17.81 32.43 20.75
N THR A 816 -18.98 32.77 20.21
CA THR A 816 -19.36 32.42 18.82
C THR A 816 -18.35 32.99 17.82
N LEU A 817 -17.80 32.14 16.96
CA LEU A 817 -16.84 32.57 15.95
C LEU A 817 -17.47 33.47 14.88
N PRO A 818 -16.74 34.46 14.34
CA PRO A 818 -17.20 35.24 13.20
C PRO A 818 -17.40 34.34 11.98
N SER A 819 -18.27 34.78 11.07
CA SER A 819 -18.48 34.07 9.79
C SER A 819 -17.92 34.88 8.62
N PHE A 820 -17.35 34.17 7.67
CA PHE A 820 -16.69 34.71 6.48
C PHE A 820 -17.24 34.09 5.21
N THR A 821 -17.04 34.77 4.09
CA THR A 821 -17.44 34.25 2.78
C THR A 821 -16.48 33.21 2.21
N THR A 822 -15.23 33.21 2.70
CA THR A 822 -14.20 32.24 2.22
C THR A 822 -13.34 31.73 3.37
N GLU A 823 -12.82 30.52 3.20
CA GLU A 823 -11.89 29.91 4.14
C GLU A 823 -10.58 30.70 4.25
N ALA A 824 -10.06 31.21 3.11
CA ALA A 824 -8.86 32.05 3.11
C ALA A 824 -9.02 33.27 4.02
N THR A 825 -10.17 33.90 4.02
CA THR A 825 -10.48 35.04 4.93
C THR A 825 -10.53 34.58 6.39
N ALA A 826 -11.14 33.43 6.68
CA ALA A 826 -11.19 32.88 8.03
C ALA A 826 -9.78 32.53 8.56
N VAL A 827 -8.92 31.97 7.70
CA VAL A 827 -7.51 31.65 8.00
C VAL A 827 -6.72 32.93 8.32
N THR A 828 -6.83 33.97 7.47
CA THR A 828 -6.08 35.22 7.65
C THR A 828 -6.59 36.05 8.83
N SER A 829 -7.87 35.90 9.19
CA SER A 829 -8.46 36.55 10.36
C SER A 829 -8.15 35.85 11.69
N GLY A 830 -7.40 34.74 11.65
CA GLY A 830 -7.01 34.01 12.86
C GLY A 830 -8.09 33.06 13.39
N GLY A 831 -9.12 32.77 12.61
CA GLY A 831 -10.19 31.84 12.94
C GLY A 831 -11.58 32.37 12.55
N GLY A 832 -12.51 31.45 12.31
CA GLY A 832 -13.87 31.77 11.92
C GLY A 832 -14.64 30.61 11.32
N THR A 833 -15.82 30.91 10.76
CA THR A 833 -16.67 29.91 10.10
C THR A 833 -16.96 30.32 8.66
N VAL A 834 -17.20 29.31 7.79
CA VAL A 834 -17.70 29.50 6.42
C VAL A 834 -18.82 28.48 6.18
N TRP A 835 -19.94 28.94 5.61
CA TRP A 835 -21.05 28.08 5.25
C TRP A 835 -21.21 27.96 3.74
N ASP A 836 -21.06 26.78 3.22
CA ASP A 836 -21.44 26.44 1.83
C ASP A 836 -22.85 25.89 1.81
N ALA A 837 -23.81 26.74 1.44
CA ALA A 837 -25.23 26.37 1.41
C ALA A 837 -25.56 25.34 0.31
N ALA A 838 -24.80 25.33 -0.78
CA ALA A 838 -25.03 24.42 -1.91
C ALA A 838 -24.61 22.99 -1.56
N LYS A 839 -23.47 22.85 -0.88
CA LYS A 839 -22.92 21.56 -0.44
C LYS A 839 -23.36 21.16 0.96
N LYS A 840 -23.97 22.06 1.73
CA LYS A 840 -24.33 21.86 3.15
C LYS A 840 -23.09 21.53 4.01
N ILE A 841 -21.99 22.25 3.79
CA ILE A 841 -20.74 22.11 4.52
C ILE A 841 -20.51 23.34 5.40
N LEU A 842 -20.28 23.10 6.67
CA LEU A 842 -19.86 24.13 7.63
C LEU A 842 -18.37 23.95 7.93
N THR A 843 -17.56 24.91 7.50
CA THR A 843 -16.13 24.95 7.79
C THR A 843 -15.89 25.77 9.05
N VAL A 844 -15.12 25.24 9.98
CA VAL A 844 -14.66 25.93 11.18
C VAL A 844 -13.14 26.00 11.16
N VAL A 845 -12.58 27.20 11.14
CA VAL A 845 -11.15 27.48 11.19
C VAL A 845 -10.78 27.91 12.61
N THR A 846 -9.79 27.26 13.23
CA THR A 846 -9.29 27.66 14.56
C THR A 846 -8.14 28.67 14.42
N ALA A 847 -7.84 29.40 15.48
CA ALA A 847 -6.52 30.00 15.63
C ALA A 847 -5.44 28.91 15.69
N SER A 848 -4.16 29.30 15.55
CA SER A 848 -3.03 28.40 15.79
C SER A 848 -2.99 28.01 17.28
N ILE A 849 -2.97 26.71 17.55
CA ILE A 849 -2.97 26.11 18.89
C ILE A 849 -1.61 25.47 19.15
N PRO A 850 -0.97 25.69 20.30
CA PRO A 850 0.26 24.99 20.67
C PRO A 850 0.07 23.47 20.67
N VAL A 851 1.00 22.74 20.09
CA VAL A 851 1.04 21.27 20.16
C VAL A 851 1.88 20.86 21.35
N VAL A 852 1.22 20.24 22.33
CA VAL A 852 1.89 19.68 23.52
C VAL A 852 1.65 18.17 23.55
N THR A 853 2.55 17.42 24.16
CA THR A 853 2.37 15.97 24.33
C THR A 853 1.53 15.66 25.57
N GLY A 854 0.82 14.51 25.60
CA GLY A 854 0.14 14.01 26.79
C GLY A 854 -1.33 13.64 26.63
N GLY A 855 -1.90 13.75 25.42
CA GLY A 855 -3.25 13.25 25.12
C GLY A 855 -4.41 14.07 25.72
N GLY A 856 -4.14 15.24 26.33
CA GLY A 856 -5.19 16.19 26.76
C GLY A 856 -5.96 16.76 25.56
N VAL A 857 -7.01 17.55 25.81
CA VAL A 857 -7.80 18.19 24.74
C VAL A 857 -7.02 19.39 24.18
N ALA A 858 -6.74 19.36 22.87
CA ALA A 858 -6.15 20.47 22.12
C ALA A 858 -7.24 21.44 21.62
N ALA A 859 -8.27 20.89 20.98
CA ALA A 859 -9.40 21.67 20.52
C ALA A 859 -10.73 20.90 20.68
N THR A 860 -11.75 21.61 21.09
CA THR A 860 -13.16 21.21 21.00
C THR A 860 -13.87 22.19 20.08
N VAL A 861 -14.34 21.70 18.94
CA VAL A 861 -15.16 22.45 17.98
C VAL A 861 -16.60 22.01 18.16
N GLU A 862 -17.48 22.93 18.57
CA GLU A 862 -18.87 22.62 18.97
C GLU A 862 -19.82 23.79 18.71
N PRO A 863 -21.15 23.57 18.67
CA PRO A 863 -22.13 24.65 18.59
C PRO A 863 -22.02 25.62 19.75
N SER A 864 -22.14 26.91 19.47
CA SER A 864 -22.12 27.96 20.48
C SER A 864 -23.48 28.16 21.17
N GLY A 865 -24.53 27.55 20.63
CA GLY A 865 -25.92 27.77 21.03
C GLY A 865 -26.56 29.02 20.40
N SER A 866 -25.82 29.72 19.54
CA SER A 866 -26.30 30.90 18.80
C SER A 866 -26.49 30.60 17.33
N ALA A 867 -27.21 31.44 16.59
CA ALA A 867 -27.26 31.38 15.13
C ALA A 867 -25.90 31.68 14.51
N LEU A 868 -25.66 31.20 13.31
CA LEU A 868 -24.46 31.53 12.53
C LEU A 868 -24.47 33.06 12.25
N PRO A 869 -23.40 33.81 12.58
CA PRO A 869 -23.29 35.21 12.22
C PRO A 869 -23.37 35.45 10.71
N ALA A 870 -23.78 36.61 10.28
CA ALA A 870 -23.75 36.99 8.89
C ALA A 870 -22.31 36.97 8.37
N ALA A 871 -22.10 36.40 7.18
CA ALA A 871 -20.78 36.29 6.58
C ALA A 871 -20.26 37.68 6.15
N THR A 872 -19.00 37.92 6.39
CA THR A 872 -18.27 39.13 5.99
C THR A 872 -17.07 38.78 5.13
N GLY A 873 -16.56 39.75 4.36
CA GLY A 873 -15.41 39.62 3.47
C GLY A 873 -15.77 39.64 1.99
N GLY A 874 -14.75 39.58 1.14
CA GLY A 874 -14.88 39.61 -0.31
C GLY A 874 -14.77 38.24 -0.93
N THR A 875 -14.79 38.19 -2.26
CA THR A 875 -14.52 36.94 -3.01
C THR A 875 -13.01 36.79 -3.20
N ALA A 876 -12.48 35.64 -2.78
CA ALA A 876 -11.07 35.29 -3.01
C ALA A 876 -10.90 34.49 -4.31
N TYR A 877 -9.84 34.81 -5.05
CA TYR A 877 -9.44 34.16 -6.28
C TYR A 877 -8.00 33.62 -6.11
N PRO A 878 -7.80 32.29 -6.02
CA PRO A 878 -6.47 31.67 -5.86
C PRO A 878 -5.53 32.01 -7.03
N ALA A 879 -4.26 32.23 -6.75
CA ALA A 879 -3.29 32.57 -7.77
C ALA A 879 -2.95 31.39 -8.68
N GLU A 880 -2.93 30.18 -8.14
CA GLU A 880 -2.66 28.94 -8.88
C GLU A 880 -3.78 28.55 -9.86
N ARG A 881 -4.93 29.23 -9.80
CA ARG A 881 -6.05 29.09 -10.75
C ARG A 881 -6.07 30.18 -11.82
N ALA A 882 -5.15 31.11 -11.75
CA ALA A 882 -5.05 32.23 -12.67
C ALA A 882 -4.31 31.87 -13.97
N VAL A 883 -4.35 32.72 -14.98
CA VAL A 883 -3.52 32.61 -16.18
C VAL A 883 -2.12 33.10 -15.84
N LEU A 884 -1.12 32.25 -16.09
CA LEU A 884 0.28 32.52 -15.75
C LEU A 884 1.12 32.74 -17.00
N SER A 885 2.12 33.62 -16.91
CA SER A 885 3.17 33.80 -17.90
C SER A 885 4.46 34.21 -17.21
N GLY A 886 5.57 33.50 -17.45
CA GLY A 886 6.83 33.75 -16.74
C GLY A 886 6.72 33.54 -15.22
N ALA A 887 5.85 32.61 -14.82
CA ALA A 887 5.59 32.25 -13.44
C ALA A 887 5.14 30.77 -13.35
N VAL A 888 5.38 30.12 -12.24
CA VAL A 888 5.08 28.69 -12.00
C VAL A 888 4.27 28.51 -10.72
N ILE A 889 3.55 27.40 -10.61
CA ILE A 889 2.89 26.99 -9.37
C ILE A 889 3.91 26.28 -8.50
N ASP A 890 4.02 26.67 -7.24
CA ASP A 890 4.93 26.08 -6.25
C ASP A 890 4.21 25.75 -4.93
N THR A 891 4.78 24.84 -4.16
CA THR A 891 4.25 24.37 -2.87
C THR A 891 5.34 24.28 -1.79
N ARG A 892 6.58 24.71 -2.10
CA ARG A 892 7.74 24.60 -1.20
C ARG A 892 7.66 25.46 0.05
N HIS A 893 6.88 26.55 0.01
CA HIS A 893 6.72 27.49 1.12
C HIS A 893 5.36 27.32 1.77
N PRO A 894 5.26 26.84 3.00
CA PRO A 894 3.98 26.49 3.65
C PRO A 894 3.11 27.72 3.96
N ASP A 895 1.87 27.46 4.44
CA ASP A 895 0.88 28.45 4.87
C ASP A 895 0.26 29.31 3.75
N TYR A 896 0.39 28.90 2.46
CA TYR A 896 -0.45 29.41 1.38
C TYR A 896 -1.91 28.98 1.54
N THR A 897 -2.83 29.54 0.76
CA THR A 897 -4.23 29.09 0.68
C THR A 897 -4.47 28.32 -0.63
N GLY A 898 -5.42 27.40 -0.69
CA GLY A 898 -5.66 26.60 -1.90
C GLY A 898 -4.65 25.47 -2.10
N THR A 899 -4.27 25.21 -3.36
CA THR A 899 -3.45 24.08 -3.79
C THR A 899 -2.02 24.47 -4.17
N GLY A 900 -1.61 25.70 -3.92
CA GLY A 900 -0.28 26.20 -4.21
C GLY A 900 -0.26 27.73 -4.23
N PHE A 901 0.88 28.28 -4.51
CA PHE A 901 1.08 29.71 -4.76
C PHE A 901 1.81 29.89 -6.09
N VAL A 902 1.86 31.11 -6.61
CA VAL A 902 2.60 31.42 -7.82
C VAL A 902 3.92 32.05 -7.47
N ASP A 903 5.00 31.39 -7.93
CA ASP A 903 6.36 31.91 -7.91
C ASP A 903 6.72 32.47 -9.31
N PHE A 904 7.23 33.69 -9.34
CA PHE A 904 7.84 34.24 -10.57
C PHE A 904 9.23 33.63 -10.67
N ALA A 905 9.36 32.56 -11.44
CA ALA A 905 10.62 31.87 -11.66
C ALA A 905 11.75 32.87 -11.98
N ASP A 906 12.96 32.56 -11.54
CA ASP A 906 14.18 33.34 -11.77
C ASP A 906 14.52 33.51 -13.27
N THR A 907 13.54 33.82 -14.08
CA THR A 907 13.75 34.22 -15.45
C THR A 907 14.08 35.72 -15.45
N SER A 908 15.29 36.04 -15.78
CA SER A 908 15.87 37.40 -15.85
C SER A 908 15.13 38.41 -16.72
N ALA A 909 13.88 38.18 -17.07
CA ALA A 909 13.05 39.05 -17.89
C ALA A 909 11.91 39.68 -17.08
N SER A 910 11.82 41.00 -17.04
CA SER A 910 10.62 41.70 -16.61
C SER A 910 9.40 41.32 -17.47
N GLY A 911 8.21 41.36 -16.92
CA GLY A 911 6.96 41.12 -17.66
C GLY A 911 6.26 39.79 -17.42
N GLY A 912 6.76 38.95 -16.49
CA GLY A 912 6.00 37.80 -15.99
C GLY A 912 4.73 38.29 -15.30
N TYR A 913 3.60 37.54 -15.44
CA TYR A 913 2.33 37.96 -14.85
C TYR A 913 1.46 36.84 -14.35
N VAL A 914 0.58 37.20 -13.39
CA VAL A 914 -0.56 36.43 -12.93
C VAL A 914 -1.83 37.21 -13.29
N GLN A 915 -2.77 36.60 -14.01
CA GLN A 915 -4.03 37.24 -14.42
C GLN A 915 -5.24 36.43 -13.94
N TRP A 916 -5.99 37.00 -13.04
CA TRP A 916 -7.26 36.48 -12.58
C TRP A 916 -8.42 36.96 -13.47
N THR A 917 -9.45 36.10 -13.60
CA THR A 917 -10.77 36.47 -14.09
C THR A 917 -11.69 36.56 -12.90
N VAL A 918 -12.22 37.74 -12.63
CA VAL A 918 -13.05 38.02 -11.44
C VAL A 918 -14.50 38.37 -11.84
N ASN A 919 -15.45 37.96 -11.00
CA ASN A 919 -16.84 38.30 -11.16
C ASN A 919 -17.17 39.57 -10.36
N VAL A 920 -17.67 40.57 -11.02
CA VAL A 920 -18.06 41.85 -10.43
C VAL A 920 -19.55 42.07 -10.69
N PRO A 921 -20.45 41.76 -9.73
CA PRO A 921 -21.91 41.85 -9.96
C PRO A 921 -22.40 43.24 -10.33
N THR A 922 -21.80 44.27 -9.74
CA THR A 922 -22.12 45.68 -9.99
C THR A 922 -20.85 46.50 -10.16
N ALA A 923 -20.85 47.40 -11.13
CA ALA A 923 -19.71 48.33 -11.34
C ALA A 923 -19.51 49.26 -10.13
N GLY A 924 -18.25 49.56 -9.83
CA GLY A 924 -17.90 50.48 -8.73
C GLY A 924 -16.49 50.33 -8.24
N THR A 925 -16.16 51.12 -7.25
CA THR A 925 -14.87 51.05 -6.57
C THR A 925 -14.82 49.79 -5.72
N ARG A 926 -13.77 48.99 -5.89
CA ARG A 926 -13.50 47.79 -5.13
C ARG A 926 -12.10 47.87 -4.52
N THR A 927 -11.94 47.19 -3.39
CA THR A 927 -10.59 46.94 -2.84
C THR A 927 -10.07 45.62 -3.40
N LEU A 928 -8.89 45.67 -4.01
CA LEU A 928 -8.11 44.54 -4.49
C LEU A 928 -7.03 44.25 -3.45
N THR A 929 -7.13 43.15 -2.73
CA THR A 929 -6.16 42.75 -1.71
C THR A 929 -5.41 41.51 -2.20
N PHE A 930 -4.10 41.63 -2.31
CA PHE A 930 -3.19 40.55 -2.72
C PHE A 930 -2.55 39.94 -1.49
N ARG A 931 -2.63 38.65 -1.35
CA ARG A 931 -1.89 37.89 -0.34
C ARG A 931 -0.59 37.39 -0.97
N TYR A 932 0.54 37.64 -0.29
CA TYR A 932 1.85 37.42 -0.88
C TYR A 932 2.91 37.07 0.18
N ALA A 933 4.01 36.45 -0.26
CA ALA A 933 5.24 36.29 0.51
C ALA A 933 6.43 36.92 -0.27
N ASN A 934 7.30 37.60 0.46
CA ASN A 934 8.54 38.15 -0.07
C ASN A 934 9.67 37.94 0.95
N GLY A 935 10.39 36.81 0.80
CA GLY A 935 11.55 36.48 1.62
C GLY A 935 12.82 37.21 1.26
N GLY A 936 12.79 38.05 0.20
CA GLY A 936 13.92 38.86 -0.20
C GLY A 936 14.10 40.10 0.69
N GLY A 937 15.28 40.70 0.65
CA GLY A 937 15.60 41.89 1.46
C GLY A 937 15.07 43.22 0.89
N ALA A 938 14.38 43.22 -0.26
CA ALA A 938 13.89 44.41 -0.93
C ALA A 938 12.45 44.28 -1.39
N ASN A 939 11.75 45.40 -1.56
CA ASN A 939 10.44 45.44 -2.18
C ASN A 939 10.50 44.90 -3.62
N ARG A 940 9.48 44.07 -3.98
CA ARG A 940 9.31 43.47 -5.30
C ARG A 940 8.00 43.94 -5.95
N PRO A 941 7.96 45.21 -6.44
CA PRO A 941 6.72 45.83 -6.89
C PRO A 941 6.15 45.13 -8.13
N LEU A 942 4.80 45.06 -8.18
CA LEU A 942 4.07 44.58 -9.34
C LEU A 942 3.18 45.68 -9.93
N ALA A 943 3.14 45.77 -11.26
CA ALA A 943 2.18 46.62 -11.96
C ALA A 943 0.80 45.90 -11.98
N ILE A 944 -0.24 46.60 -11.55
CA ILE A 944 -1.59 46.12 -11.52
C ILE A 944 -2.44 46.73 -12.61
N ALA A 945 -3.11 45.89 -13.41
CA ALA A 945 -3.99 46.34 -14.50
C ALA A 945 -5.38 45.69 -14.36
N VAL A 946 -6.42 46.41 -14.74
CA VAL A 946 -7.82 45.95 -14.84
C VAL A 946 -8.23 46.05 -16.31
N ASN A 947 -8.68 44.94 -16.91
CA ASN A 947 -9.03 44.82 -18.32
C ASN A 947 -7.95 45.42 -19.26
N GLY A 948 -6.68 45.19 -18.91
CA GLY A 948 -5.52 45.70 -19.65
C GLY A 948 -5.15 47.17 -19.37
N GLY A 949 -5.98 47.94 -18.68
CA GLY A 949 -5.69 49.31 -18.23
C GLY A 949 -4.91 49.31 -16.91
N THR A 950 -3.71 49.90 -16.87
CA THR A 950 -2.90 50.00 -15.64
C THR A 950 -3.59 50.89 -14.61
N VAL A 951 -3.86 50.35 -13.43
CA VAL A 951 -4.47 51.06 -12.26
C VAL A 951 -3.42 51.39 -11.21
N ASN A 952 -2.31 50.66 -11.18
CA ASN A 952 -1.15 50.97 -10.36
C ASN A 952 0.10 50.43 -11.06
N GLY A 953 1.08 51.30 -11.37
CA GLY A 953 2.29 50.90 -12.10
C GLY A 953 3.35 50.18 -11.27
N ALA A 954 3.27 50.21 -9.93
CA ALA A 954 4.26 49.62 -9.03
C ALA A 954 3.70 49.48 -7.60
N LEU A 955 2.67 48.63 -7.42
CA LEU A 955 2.15 48.31 -6.09
C LEU A 955 3.26 47.62 -5.29
N ALA A 956 3.48 48.09 -4.07
CA ALA A 956 4.54 47.57 -3.22
C ALA A 956 4.20 46.18 -2.63
N PHE A 957 5.16 45.26 -2.72
CA PHE A 957 5.18 43.97 -2.08
C PHE A 957 6.42 43.86 -1.19
N ASN A 958 6.35 44.49 -0.04
CA ASN A 958 7.48 44.68 0.87
C ASN A 958 7.97 43.33 1.46
N PRO A 959 9.25 43.26 1.92
CA PRO A 959 9.76 42.06 2.58
C PRO A 959 8.86 41.58 3.72
N THR A 960 8.61 40.26 3.76
CA THR A 960 7.83 39.59 4.84
C THR A 960 8.73 38.89 5.87
N GLY A 961 10.07 38.99 5.68
CA GLY A 961 11.06 38.36 6.55
C GLY A 961 11.46 36.96 6.17
N SER A 962 10.58 36.18 5.54
CA SER A 962 10.89 34.88 4.94
C SER A 962 9.87 34.55 3.84
N TRP A 963 10.18 33.58 3.00
CA TRP A 963 9.26 33.05 1.98
C TRP A 963 8.09 32.28 2.59
N ASP A 964 8.22 31.82 3.84
CA ASP A 964 7.18 31.12 4.61
C ASP A 964 6.25 32.08 5.37
N THR A 965 6.50 33.40 5.30
CA THR A 965 5.70 34.42 5.99
C THR A 965 4.84 35.17 4.98
N TRP A 966 3.55 35.03 5.11
CA TRP A 966 2.57 35.64 4.22
C TRP A 966 2.01 36.94 4.81
N SER A 967 1.85 37.95 3.96
CA SER A 967 1.28 39.26 4.28
C SER A 967 0.27 39.66 3.22
N THR A 968 -0.33 40.83 3.37
CA THR A 968 -1.25 41.39 2.39
C THR A 968 -0.86 42.81 1.99
N THR A 969 -1.11 43.16 0.71
CA THR A 969 -1.09 44.52 0.21
C THR A 969 -2.34 44.81 -0.60
N SER A 970 -2.84 46.02 -0.62
CA SER A 970 -4.08 46.34 -1.29
C SER A 970 -4.05 47.70 -2.01
N LEU A 971 -4.98 47.82 -2.95
CA LEU A 971 -5.31 49.10 -3.60
C LEU A 971 -6.78 49.15 -3.90
N THR A 972 -7.32 50.35 -4.13
CA THR A 972 -8.67 50.54 -4.64
C THR A 972 -8.65 50.76 -6.14
N ALA A 973 -9.57 50.17 -6.88
CA ALA A 973 -9.76 50.33 -8.29
C ALA A 973 -11.24 50.37 -8.69
N ASN A 974 -11.59 51.06 -9.73
CA ASN A 974 -12.93 51.01 -10.33
C ASN A 974 -13.01 49.78 -11.24
N LEU A 975 -13.89 48.87 -10.91
CA LEU A 975 -14.15 47.65 -11.71
C LEU A 975 -15.49 47.79 -12.45
N PRO A 976 -15.55 47.49 -13.75
CA PRO A 976 -16.81 47.37 -14.47
C PRO A 976 -17.62 46.17 -13.99
N ALA A 977 -18.92 46.17 -14.16
CA ALA A 977 -19.75 44.98 -13.97
C ALA A 977 -19.44 43.92 -15.01
N GLY A 978 -19.42 42.65 -14.61
CA GLY A 978 -19.21 41.52 -15.52
C GLY A 978 -18.57 40.30 -14.85
N SER A 979 -18.75 39.15 -15.46
CA SER A 979 -18.15 37.88 -15.01
C SER A 979 -16.77 37.59 -15.60
N GLN A 980 -16.28 38.46 -16.51
CA GLN A 980 -15.02 38.30 -17.23
C GLN A 980 -14.09 39.50 -17.02
N VAL A 981 -14.20 40.17 -15.90
CA VAL A 981 -13.28 41.28 -15.57
C VAL A 981 -11.91 40.69 -15.24
N THR A 982 -10.84 41.17 -15.92
CA THR A 982 -9.49 40.68 -15.65
C THR A 982 -8.75 41.61 -14.70
N VAL A 983 -8.05 41.03 -13.75
CA VAL A 983 -7.07 41.69 -12.89
C VAL A 983 -5.73 41.04 -13.10
N ARG A 984 -4.72 41.82 -13.54
CA ARG A 984 -3.37 41.31 -13.84
C ARG A 984 -2.35 41.94 -12.93
N ALA A 985 -1.47 41.14 -12.34
CA ALA A 985 -0.29 41.58 -11.62
C ALA A 985 0.95 41.17 -12.43
N THR A 986 1.77 42.14 -12.84
CA THR A 986 2.93 41.96 -13.73
C THR A 986 4.21 42.41 -13.05
N THR A 987 5.30 41.65 -13.17
CA THR A 987 6.60 42.04 -12.61
C THR A 987 7.16 43.29 -13.30
N THR A 988 7.64 44.22 -12.48
CA THR A 988 8.30 45.45 -12.97
C THR A 988 9.83 45.32 -13.04
N GLY A 989 10.38 44.23 -12.48
CA GLY A 989 11.78 43.83 -12.44
C GLY A 989 11.97 42.36 -12.77
N ALA A 990 13.15 41.82 -12.51
CA ALA A 990 13.48 40.40 -12.83
C ALA A 990 12.67 39.39 -12.02
N ASN A 991 12.28 39.69 -10.77
CA ASN A 991 11.61 38.75 -9.85
C ASN A 991 10.43 39.45 -9.17
N GLY A 992 9.28 38.72 -9.05
CA GLY A 992 8.12 39.16 -8.30
C GLY A 992 8.12 38.59 -6.87
N ALA A 993 7.18 39.05 -6.07
CA ALA A 993 6.82 38.37 -4.81
C ALA A 993 6.00 37.11 -5.12
N ASN A 994 6.08 36.11 -4.27
CA ASN A 994 5.17 34.93 -4.36
C ASN A 994 3.74 35.40 -4.12
N LEU A 995 2.82 35.03 -5.02
CA LEU A 995 1.41 35.39 -4.92
C LEU A 995 0.56 34.18 -4.56
N ASP A 996 -0.25 34.31 -3.52
CA ASP A 996 -1.17 33.28 -3.04
C ASP A 996 -2.60 33.50 -3.56
N SER A 997 -3.15 34.68 -3.39
CA SER A 997 -4.53 34.96 -3.78
C SER A 997 -4.80 36.45 -3.98
N LEU A 998 -5.88 36.74 -4.73
CA LEU A 998 -6.50 38.05 -4.86
C LEU A 998 -7.87 38.00 -4.20
N THR A 999 -8.15 38.91 -3.26
CA THR A 999 -9.49 39.11 -2.70
C THR A 999 -10.08 40.42 -3.24
N VAL A 1000 -11.33 40.38 -3.71
CA VAL A 1000 -12.09 41.52 -4.23
C VAL A 1000 -13.23 41.82 -3.25
N THR A 1001 -13.24 42.98 -2.62
CA THR A 1001 -14.27 43.46 -1.67
C THR A 1001 -14.95 44.74 -2.12
#